data_c7d10d955ffbc5a7de3b7336f1e92309
#
_entry.id   c7d10d955ffbc5a7de3b7336f1e92309
#
_cell.length_a   1.000
_cell.length_b   1.000
_cell.length_c   1.000
_cell.angle_alpha   90.00
_cell.angle_beta   90.00
_cell.angle_gamma   90.00
#
_symmetry.space_group_name_H-M   'P 1'
#
loop_
_entity.id
_entity.type
_entity.pdbx_description
1 polymer ?
#
loop_
_entity_poly.entity_id
_entity_poly.type
_entity_poly.pdbx_seq_one_letter_code
_entity_poly.pdbx_strand_id
1 'polypeptide(L)'
;MAEFRSSGRYLAPALVACAAAAAPHAGAPHAAELTIDRLFDAPALAGPTIMGLRISPDGSSVTFLQGKREDKDRLDLWAYDVKTRHARLLVDSKVLAPIDAKLSDEEIGRRERRRTAALSGILEYSFAPSGRALLFPLDGKLYYYDLAKPPESAVLALTPPDAFATDATVSPRGGYVAYVRDQNLHVYDLAARADRALTQDGGGTIKNGLAEFVAQEEMGRSSGYWWAPDDRHVAFVRVDESPVKLTQRFEIAADNVETFAQRYPTTGGPNVTVRLGVSDVRTGAVTWIDLGNDPDIYLARVDWLPDGKTLAIQRETRDQHRLDLLFGDIGSGASRLVLSETSASWIELNDEISFLKKSKEFVWASERDGFTHLYLYDYDGHLIRPLTAGKWSVDDFRARAVKGIDEKKRLIYFSAAEKSPVERQLYRAPLDGGDPARPVRVSAEDGVHTVVMSRNAHIYVDAFTSRSQPPQVSLRNADGSLITYLLKNRLDERHPDAPYVADNSVPEFGTIPAADGQALYYRVFKPVHFDPAKRYPAIVDVYGGPGVQRVLDSWTGASFTQILTRAGYVVFQLDNRGSASRGTAFQAPIHGRLGEVEVADQVQGARWLAAQSYVDAARVGVYGWSYGGYMTLMLMFREPQLFKAGVSGAPVTDWTLYDTHYTERYLGKPQDNAAGYQASAVFPYADGLRGKLLVIHGMSDDNVLFLNSTKLFRRLQDLGKPFDVMVYPGGKHGLMRQHDGRHGYAMMLRFFDSNLK
;
A
#
# COMPACT_ATOMS: atom_id res chain seq x y z
N MET A 1 74.75 36.33 -41.45
CA MET A 1 75.39 37.67 -41.68
C MET A 1 74.93 38.59 -40.56
N ALA A 2 75.98 39.05 -39.87
CA ALA A 2 76.09 40.23 -39.01
C ALA A 2 75.11 40.32 -37.83
N GLU A 3 75.58 40.02 -36.61
CA GLU A 3 76.44 40.77 -35.69
C GLU A 3 76.04 42.25 -35.48
N PHE A 4 75.75 42.64 -34.25
CA PHE A 4 76.58 43.39 -33.38
C PHE A 4 75.95 43.62 -31.95
N ARG A 5 76.64 43.19 -30.93
CA ARG A 5 77.10 43.70 -29.63
C ARG A 5 76.56 45.12 -29.23
N SER A 6 76.27 45.52 -28.01
CA SER A 6 76.88 45.19 -26.70
C SER A 6 76.34 46.18 -25.63
N SER A 7 76.67 45.83 -24.39
CA SER A 7 76.83 46.62 -23.16
C SER A 7 75.56 46.83 -22.30
N GLY A 8 75.47 46.28 -21.29
CA GLY A 8 75.81 46.12 -19.90
C GLY A 8 75.58 47.38 -19.01
N ARG A 9 74.61 47.18 -18.07
CA ARG A 9 74.73 47.85 -16.73
C ARG A 9 73.90 47.03 -15.72
N TYR A 10 74.59 46.58 -14.68
CA TYR A 10 74.02 45.95 -13.47
C TYR A 10 73.23 46.97 -12.67
N LEU A 11 71.95 46.56 -12.29
CA LEU A 11 71.27 47.14 -11.13
C LEU A 11 70.58 45.99 -10.38
N ALA A 12 70.80 45.94 -9.09
CA ALA A 12 70.37 44.90 -8.16
C ALA A 12 68.85 44.83 -8.03
N PRO A 13 68.26 43.62 -7.83
CA PRO A 13 66.83 43.48 -7.62
C PRO A 13 66.47 43.81 -6.15
N ALA A 14 65.51 44.73 -5.99
CA ALA A 14 64.81 44.93 -4.74
C ALA A 14 63.81 43.78 -4.53
N LEU A 15 63.94 43.03 -3.44
CA LEU A 15 62.94 42.01 -2.99
C LEU A 15 61.62 42.73 -2.64
N VAL A 16 60.61 42.55 -3.48
CA VAL A 16 59.21 42.83 -3.11
C VAL A 16 58.68 41.59 -2.51
N ALA A 17 58.46 41.54 -1.21
CA ALA A 17 57.71 40.49 -0.51
C ALA A 17 56.24 40.62 -0.86
N CYS A 18 55.72 39.74 -1.79
CA CYS A 18 54.30 39.54 -1.97
C CYS A 18 53.75 38.77 -0.77
N ALA A 19 53.07 39.45 0.15
CA ALA A 19 52.19 38.82 1.10
C ALA A 19 51.00 38.20 0.35
N ALA A 20 51.03 36.89 0.15
CA ALA A 20 49.86 36.14 -0.31
C ALA A 20 48.81 36.20 0.80
N ALA A 21 47.79 37.04 0.62
CA ALA A 21 46.58 36.98 1.43
C ALA A 21 45.91 35.64 1.11
N ALA A 22 45.91 34.70 2.06
CA ALA A 22 45.10 33.50 2.01
C ALA A 22 43.63 33.94 1.98
N ALA A 23 42.98 33.77 0.83
CA ALA A 23 41.53 33.86 0.73
C ALA A 23 40.92 32.81 1.67
N PRO A 24 39.96 33.19 2.51
CA PRO A 24 39.27 32.18 3.30
C PRO A 24 38.63 31.15 2.33
N HIS A 25 38.98 29.89 2.52
CA HIS A 25 38.25 28.82 1.87
C HIS A 25 36.77 28.98 2.28
N ALA A 26 35.90 29.34 1.36
CA ALA A 26 34.46 29.23 1.56
C ALA A 26 34.20 27.75 1.88
N GLY A 27 33.93 27.47 3.14
CA GLY A 27 33.52 26.12 3.56
C GLY A 27 32.35 25.70 2.68
N ALA A 28 32.37 24.45 2.25
CA ALA A 28 31.22 23.89 1.56
C ALA A 28 29.94 24.25 2.36
N PRO A 29 28.87 24.67 1.71
CA PRO A 29 27.65 25.01 2.42
C PRO A 29 27.24 23.83 3.29
N HIS A 30 27.19 24.04 4.60
CA HIS A 30 26.62 23.02 5.50
C HIS A 30 25.20 22.73 5.05
N ALA A 31 24.86 21.43 4.95
CA ALA A 31 23.49 21.03 4.69
C ALA A 31 22.56 21.64 5.75
N ALA A 32 21.36 22.04 5.35
CA ALA A 32 20.38 22.58 6.28
C ALA A 32 19.94 21.48 7.27
N GLU A 33 19.62 21.87 8.49
CA GLU A 33 19.09 20.96 9.49
C GLU A 33 17.70 20.45 9.05
N LEU A 34 17.57 19.13 8.90
CA LEU A 34 16.27 18.48 8.66
C LEU A 34 15.56 18.28 9.99
N THR A 35 14.48 19.02 10.20
CA THR A 35 13.64 18.90 11.41
C THR A 35 12.44 17.99 11.18
N ILE A 36 11.87 17.48 12.28
CA ILE A 36 10.59 16.72 12.21
C ILE A 36 9.49 17.59 11.62
N ASP A 37 9.40 18.87 11.98
CA ASP A 37 8.41 19.79 11.42
C ASP A 37 8.51 19.86 9.90
N ARG A 38 9.70 19.94 9.34
CA ARG A 38 9.92 20.01 7.90
C ARG A 38 9.45 18.74 7.15
N LEU A 39 9.38 17.58 7.79
CA LEU A 39 8.81 16.36 7.17
C LEU A 39 7.33 16.52 6.84
N PHE A 40 6.62 17.32 7.63
CA PHE A 40 5.17 17.54 7.49
C PHE A 40 4.80 18.80 6.72
N ASP A 41 5.73 19.76 6.63
CA ASP A 41 5.49 21.03 5.96
C ASP A 41 5.51 20.88 4.42
N ALA A 42 4.78 21.77 3.75
CA ALA A 42 4.85 21.95 2.32
C ALA A 42 6.07 22.80 1.90
N PRO A 43 6.63 22.59 0.69
CA PRO A 43 6.32 21.51 -0.25
C PRO A 43 6.88 20.16 0.21
N ALA A 44 6.30 19.06 -0.28
CA ALA A 44 6.76 17.71 0.03
C ALA A 44 8.23 17.51 -0.32
N LEU A 45 9.01 16.93 0.61
CA LEU A 45 10.47 16.75 0.45
C LEU A 45 10.81 15.71 -0.64
N ALA A 46 9.93 14.74 -0.90
CA ALA A 46 10.10 13.82 -2.02
C ALA A 46 9.90 14.47 -3.41
N GLY A 47 9.63 15.77 -3.45
CA GLY A 47 9.20 16.49 -4.65
C GLY A 47 7.70 16.32 -4.92
N PRO A 48 7.20 16.76 -6.07
CA PRO A 48 5.80 16.62 -6.43
C PRO A 48 5.38 15.16 -6.44
N THR A 49 4.34 14.82 -5.71
CA THR A 49 3.78 13.46 -5.67
C THR A 49 2.66 13.36 -6.70
N ILE A 50 2.83 12.45 -7.66
CA ILE A 50 1.80 12.09 -8.65
C ILE A 50 1.14 10.78 -8.17
N MET A 51 -0.18 10.82 -8.00
CA MET A 51 -1.00 9.69 -7.54
C MET A 51 -2.09 9.35 -8.55
N GLY A 52 -2.65 8.15 -8.44
CA GLY A 52 -3.82 7.76 -9.22
C GLY A 52 -3.61 7.82 -10.74
N LEU A 53 -2.38 7.56 -11.22
CA LEU A 53 -2.02 7.58 -12.63
C LEU A 53 -2.97 6.72 -13.48
N ARG A 54 -3.49 7.29 -14.56
CA ARG A 54 -4.31 6.59 -15.55
C ARG A 54 -3.97 7.05 -16.96
N ILE A 55 -3.97 6.13 -17.90
CA ILE A 55 -3.85 6.43 -19.35
C ILE A 55 -5.26 6.45 -19.92
N SER A 56 -5.58 7.48 -20.72
CA SER A 56 -6.86 7.53 -21.44
C SER A 56 -7.05 6.29 -22.32
N PRO A 57 -8.30 5.83 -22.56
CA PRO A 57 -8.57 4.64 -23.36
C PRO A 57 -7.96 4.65 -24.77
N ASP A 58 -7.78 5.82 -25.36
CA ASP A 58 -7.15 6.05 -26.67
C ASP A 58 -5.62 6.25 -26.60
N GLY A 59 -5.05 6.35 -25.38
CA GLY A 59 -3.62 6.59 -25.16
C GLY A 59 -3.16 8.04 -25.42
N SER A 60 -4.08 8.98 -25.67
CA SER A 60 -3.74 10.37 -26.01
C SER A 60 -3.37 11.23 -24.81
N SER A 61 -3.77 10.83 -23.60
CA SER A 61 -3.49 11.58 -22.38
C SER A 61 -3.20 10.68 -21.17
N VAL A 62 -2.45 11.23 -20.23
CA VAL A 62 -2.24 10.64 -18.91
C VAL A 62 -2.86 11.59 -17.89
N THR A 63 -3.75 11.08 -17.06
CA THR A 63 -4.35 11.84 -15.97
C THR A 63 -3.77 11.38 -14.63
N PHE A 64 -3.78 12.27 -13.64
CA PHE A 64 -3.24 12.01 -12.32
C PHE A 64 -3.76 13.00 -11.29
N LEU A 65 -3.59 12.64 -10.02
CA LEU A 65 -3.83 13.50 -8.87
C LEU A 65 -2.51 14.06 -8.36
N GLN A 66 -2.50 15.34 -8.01
CA GLN A 66 -1.32 15.98 -7.46
C GLN A 66 -1.70 16.98 -6.36
N GLY A 67 -0.94 16.96 -5.27
CA GLY A 67 -1.08 17.92 -4.17
C GLY A 67 -0.72 19.33 -4.61
N LYS A 68 -1.35 20.32 -3.99
CA LYS A 68 -1.02 21.72 -4.18
C LYS A 68 0.36 22.03 -3.60
N ARG A 69 1.01 23.05 -4.12
CA ARG A 69 2.34 23.46 -3.63
C ARG A 69 2.29 23.92 -2.17
N GLU A 70 1.25 24.65 -1.82
CA GLU A 70 0.97 25.21 -0.48
C GLU A 70 0.27 24.21 0.46
N ASP A 71 -0.40 23.20 -0.10
CA ASP A 71 -1.12 22.15 0.62
C ASP A 71 -0.90 20.82 -0.11
N LYS A 72 0.17 20.11 0.28
CA LYS A 72 0.58 18.87 -0.38
C LYS A 72 -0.42 17.73 -0.20
N ASP A 73 -1.28 17.82 0.80
CA ASP A 73 -2.24 16.78 1.18
C ASP A 73 -3.63 17.01 0.57
N ARG A 74 -3.86 18.17 -0.11
CA ARG A 74 -5.07 18.44 -0.90
C ARG A 74 -4.82 18.22 -2.37
N LEU A 75 -5.50 17.21 -2.95
CA LEU A 75 -5.24 16.76 -4.31
C LEU A 75 -6.18 17.40 -5.34
N ASP A 76 -5.57 17.79 -6.46
CA ASP A 76 -6.24 18.29 -7.65
C ASP A 76 -6.12 17.29 -8.81
N LEU A 77 -7.03 17.37 -9.79
CA LEU A 77 -7.04 16.52 -10.97
C LEU A 77 -6.34 17.21 -12.14
N TRP A 78 -5.34 16.54 -12.70
CA TRP A 78 -4.49 16.99 -13.78
C TRP A 78 -4.58 16.08 -15.01
N ALA A 79 -4.27 16.62 -16.19
CA ALA A 79 -4.04 15.84 -17.39
C ALA A 79 -2.75 16.28 -18.09
N TYR A 80 -2.02 15.29 -18.60
CA TYR A 80 -0.87 15.47 -19.48
C TYR A 80 -1.23 15.01 -20.89
N ASP A 81 -1.13 15.91 -21.86
CA ASP A 81 -1.36 15.60 -23.27
C ASP A 81 -0.08 14.99 -23.85
N VAL A 82 -0.20 13.78 -24.40
CA VAL A 82 0.96 13.01 -24.91
C VAL A 82 1.57 13.66 -26.16
N LYS A 83 0.75 14.27 -27.01
CA LYS A 83 1.19 14.89 -28.27
C LYS A 83 1.89 16.22 -28.03
N THR A 84 1.27 17.11 -27.25
CA THR A 84 1.82 18.44 -26.96
C THR A 84 2.86 18.43 -25.85
N ARG A 85 2.93 17.38 -25.05
CA ARG A 85 3.82 17.21 -23.90
C ARG A 85 3.62 18.26 -22.80
N HIS A 86 2.39 18.70 -22.62
CA HIS A 86 2.05 19.70 -21.60
C HIS A 86 1.04 19.14 -20.60
N ALA A 87 1.29 19.44 -19.31
CA ALA A 87 0.33 19.18 -18.24
C ALA A 87 -0.58 20.40 -18.07
N ARG A 88 -1.87 20.15 -17.80
CA ARG A 88 -2.85 21.19 -17.45
C ARG A 88 -3.67 20.74 -16.25
N LEU A 89 -4.03 21.69 -15.41
CA LEU A 89 -5.01 21.49 -14.34
C LEU A 89 -6.39 21.31 -14.99
N LEU A 90 -7.08 20.21 -14.63
CA LEU A 90 -8.47 19.98 -15.04
C LEU A 90 -9.43 20.52 -13.99
N VAL A 91 -9.21 20.15 -12.73
CA VAL A 91 -10.08 20.54 -11.61
C VAL A 91 -9.22 20.98 -10.44
N ASP A 92 -9.41 22.23 -10.01
CA ASP A 92 -8.97 22.72 -8.70
C ASP A 92 -10.00 22.32 -7.66
N SER A 93 -9.62 21.41 -6.76
CA SER A 93 -10.51 20.86 -5.74
C SER A 93 -11.00 21.92 -4.76
N LYS A 94 -10.18 22.96 -4.49
CA LYS A 94 -10.53 24.03 -3.55
C LYS A 94 -11.48 25.06 -4.17
N VAL A 95 -11.36 25.28 -5.49
CA VAL A 95 -12.29 26.17 -6.22
C VAL A 95 -13.66 25.52 -6.36
N LEU A 96 -13.69 24.19 -6.65
CA LEU A 96 -14.94 23.45 -6.81
C LEU A 96 -15.65 23.20 -5.46
N ALA A 97 -14.87 22.95 -4.40
CA ALA A 97 -15.34 22.71 -3.05
C ALA A 97 -14.47 23.47 -2.05
N PRO A 98 -14.78 24.77 -1.79
CA PRO A 98 -13.95 25.63 -0.95
C PRO A 98 -14.00 25.27 0.55
N ILE A 99 -15.04 24.58 0.99
CA ILE A 99 -15.24 24.11 2.36
C ILE A 99 -15.37 22.59 2.32
N ASP A 100 -14.59 21.89 3.16
CA ASP A 100 -14.68 20.44 3.26
C ASP A 100 -16.02 20.05 3.91
N ALA A 101 -16.81 19.24 3.21
CA ALA A 101 -18.08 18.75 3.71
C ALA A 101 -17.88 17.64 4.76
N LYS A 102 -18.87 17.47 5.64
CA LYS A 102 -18.95 16.28 6.50
C LYS A 102 -19.10 15.05 5.62
N LEU A 103 -18.28 14.05 5.89
CA LEU A 103 -18.33 12.75 5.20
C LEU A 103 -19.29 11.80 5.90
N SER A 104 -19.85 10.84 5.18
CA SER A 104 -20.58 9.72 5.80
C SER A 104 -19.62 8.78 6.53
N ASP A 105 -20.15 7.99 7.48
CA ASP A 105 -19.36 7.01 8.23
C ASP A 105 -18.77 5.94 7.30
N GLU A 106 -19.49 5.55 6.24
CA GLU A 106 -19.01 4.62 5.22
C GLU A 106 -17.80 5.19 4.48
N GLU A 107 -17.84 6.47 4.08
CA GLU A 107 -16.72 7.08 3.36
C GLU A 107 -15.51 7.30 4.30
N ILE A 108 -15.74 7.69 5.56
CA ILE A 108 -14.67 7.79 6.57
C ILE A 108 -13.99 6.43 6.74
N GLY A 109 -14.77 5.37 6.97
CA GLY A 109 -14.25 4.01 7.09
C GLY A 109 -13.49 3.55 5.83
N ARG A 110 -14.02 3.84 4.64
CA ARG A 110 -13.38 3.51 3.36
C ARG A 110 -12.04 4.23 3.19
N ARG A 111 -11.93 5.52 3.56
CA ARG A 111 -10.68 6.29 3.52
C ARG A 111 -9.62 5.75 4.48
N GLU A 112 -10.02 5.37 5.70
CA GLU A 112 -9.09 4.74 6.64
C GLU A 112 -8.51 3.43 6.09
N ARG A 113 -9.35 2.54 5.55
CA ARG A 113 -8.91 1.25 4.98
C ARG A 113 -8.06 1.42 3.72
N ARG A 114 -8.33 2.43 2.91
CA ARG A 114 -7.51 2.81 1.75
C ARG A 114 -6.25 3.60 2.12
N ARG A 115 -6.06 3.93 3.40
CA ARG A 115 -4.93 4.74 3.89
C ARG A 115 -4.86 6.14 3.25
N THR A 116 -6.02 6.71 2.93
CA THR A 116 -6.17 8.05 2.33
C THR A 116 -6.83 9.07 3.26
N ALA A 117 -7.08 8.73 4.53
CA ALA A 117 -7.75 9.60 5.49
C ALA A 117 -6.98 10.91 5.79
N ALA A 118 -5.64 10.91 5.62
CA ALA A 118 -4.81 12.09 5.76
C ALA A 118 -4.89 13.06 4.57
N LEU A 119 -5.55 12.66 3.48
CA LEU A 119 -5.64 13.44 2.24
C LEU A 119 -7.02 14.09 2.09
N SER A 120 -7.08 15.19 1.37
CA SER A 120 -8.30 15.91 1.03
C SER A 120 -8.38 16.24 -0.48
N GLY A 121 -9.47 16.86 -0.91
CA GLY A 121 -9.71 17.13 -2.32
C GLY A 121 -10.16 15.89 -3.09
N ILE A 122 -9.70 15.73 -4.32
CA ILE A 122 -10.07 14.60 -5.20
C ILE A 122 -9.14 13.42 -4.89
N LEU A 123 -9.67 12.36 -4.27
CA LEU A 123 -8.88 11.18 -3.84
C LEU A 123 -8.94 10.02 -4.84
N GLU A 124 -9.96 10.03 -5.69
CA GLU A 124 -10.13 9.02 -6.73
C GLU A 124 -10.88 9.60 -7.94
N TYR A 125 -10.66 8.98 -9.08
CA TYR A 125 -11.39 9.31 -10.31
C TYR A 125 -11.30 8.15 -11.30
N SER A 126 -12.16 8.14 -12.30
CA SER A 126 -12.12 7.17 -13.39
C SER A 126 -12.46 7.82 -14.73
N PHE A 127 -11.90 7.28 -15.83
CA PHE A 127 -12.37 7.63 -17.15
C PHE A 127 -13.74 6.99 -17.44
N ALA A 128 -14.63 7.74 -18.06
CA ALA A 128 -15.68 7.13 -18.84
C ALA A 128 -15.06 6.26 -19.94
N PRO A 129 -15.66 5.11 -20.30
CA PRO A 129 -15.08 4.18 -21.27
C PRO A 129 -14.78 4.77 -22.64
N SER A 130 -15.50 5.83 -23.04
CA SER A 130 -15.25 6.63 -24.25
C SER A 130 -13.93 7.41 -24.22
N GLY A 131 -13.32 7.57 -23.06
CA GLY A 131 -12.16 8.46 -22.85
C GLY A 131 -12.48 9.94 -22.90
N ARG A 132 -13.76 10.32 -23.09
CA ARG A 132 -14.18 11.73 -23.26
C ARG A 132 -14.61 12.41 -21.98
N ALA A 133 -14.71 11.69 -20.88
CA ALA A 133 -15.10 12.26 -19.61
C ALA A 133 -14.40 11.55 -18.44
N LEU A 134 -14.39 12.25 -17.30
CA LEU A 134 -13.91 11.75 -16.02
C LEU A 134 -15.04 11.81 -14.99
N LEU A 135 -15.11 10.81 -14.13
CA LEU A 135 -15.98 10.76 -12.97
C LEU A 135 -15.10 10.86 -11.72
N PHE A 136 -15.48 11.70 -10.77
CA PHE A 136 -14.79 11.79 -9.48
C PHE A 136 -15.75 12.20 -8.36
N PRO A 137 -15.63 11.64 -7.15
CA PRO A 137 -16.27 12.15 -5.95
C PRO A 137 -15.47 13.33 -5.37
N LEU A 138 -16.19 14.30 -4.83
CA LEU A 138 -15.61 15.39 -4.04
C LEU A 138 -16.66 15.88 -3.05
N ASP A 139 -16.32 15.89 -1.77
CA ASP A 139 -17.19 16.37 -0.66
C ASP A 139 -18.60 15.79 -0.68
N GLY A 140 -18.70 14.47 -0.81
CA GLY A 140 -19.97 13.74 -0.78
C GLY A 140 -20.82 13.85 -2.06
N LYS A 141 -20.35 14.62 -3.07
CA LYS A 141 -20.99 14.73 -4.38
C LYS A 141 -20.23 13.94 -5.44
N LEU A 142 -20.94 13.57 -6.50
CA LEU A 142 -20.35 13.03 -7.72
C LEU A 142 -20.32 14.07 -8.81
N TYR A 143 -19.17 14.18 -9.46
CA TYR A 143 -18.94 15.09 -10.56
C TYR A 143 -18.53 14.34 -11.82
N TYR A 144 -19.10 14.77 -12.94
CA TYR A 144 -18.75 14.32 -14.28
C TYR A 144 -18.07 15.46 -15.03
N TYR A 145 -16.83 15.25 -15.48
CA TYR A 145 -16.04 16.23 -16.21
C TYR A 145 -15.99 15.84 -17.69
N ASP A 146 -16.61 16.66 -18.54
CA ASP A 146 -16.61 16.47 -19.99
C ASP A 146 -15.33 17.09 -20.59
N LEU A 147 -14.42 16.24 -21.05
CA LEU A 147 -13.11 16.66 -21.61
C LEU A 147 -13.23 17.41 -22.96
N ALA A 148 -14.39 17.35 -23.62
CA ALA A 148 -14.65 18.07 -24.88
C ALA A 148 -15.13 19.49 -24.66
N LYS A 149 -15.51 19.87 -23.44
CA LYS A 149 -15.99 21.22 -23.10
C LYS A 149 -14.88 22.12 -22.56
N PRO A 150 -15.03 23.44 -22.70
CA PRO A 150 -14.15 24.38 -22.03
C PRO A 150 -14.25 24.23 -20.50
N PRO A 151 -13.16 24.50 -19.74
CA PRO A 151 -13.07 24.21 -18.31
C PRO A 151 -14.23 24.78 -17.47
N GLU A 152 -14.70 25.98 -17.82
CA GLU A 152 -15.78 26.70 -17.13
C GLU A 152 -17.16 26.03 -17.23
N SER A 153 -17.35 25.14 -18.20
CA SER A 153 -18.59 24.39 -18.45
C SER A 153 -18.41 22.87 -18.45
N ALA A 154 -17.19 22.40 -18.17
CA ALA A 154 -16.85 20.98 -18.26
C ALA A 154 -17.41 20.16 -17.10
N VAL A 155 -17.59 20.76 -15.92
CA VAL A 155 -18.01 20.07 -14.70
C VAL A 155 -19.53 20.06 -14.58
N LEU A 156 -20.08 18.85 -14.39
CA LEU A 156 -21.50 18.62 -14.09
C LEU A 156 -21.61 17.87 -12.75
N ALA A 157 -22.32 18.45 -11.77
CA ALA A 157 -22.67 17.72 -10.57
C ALA A 157 -23.81 16.73 -10.89
N LEU A 158 -23.62 15.44 -10.58
CA LEU A 158 -24.61 14.40 -10.81
C LEU A 158 -25.55 14.22 -9.61
N THR A 159 -25.07 14.52 -8.40
CA THR A 159 -25.81 14.30 -7.15
C THR A 159 -25.96 15.61 -6.37
N PRO A 160 -26.99 15.74 -5.53
CA PRO A 160 -27.13 16.88 -4.63
C PRO A 160 -26.03 16.92 -3.55
N PRO A 161 -25.90 18.06 -2.82
CA PRO A 161 -24.82 18.25 -1.84
C PRO A 161 -24.78 17.24 -0.69
N ASP A 162 -25.92 16.69 -0.31
CA ASP A 162 -26.15 15.81 0.82
C ASP A 162 -26.37 14.34 0.40
N ALA A 163 -26.00 14.01 -0.84
CA ALA A 163 -26.21 12.66 -1.37
C ALA A 163 -25.28 11.62 -0.74
N PHE A 164 -24.12 12.03 -0.22
CA PHE A 164 -23.10 11.16 0.36
C PHE A 164 -22.80 9.92 -0.47
N ALA A 165 -22.80 10.09 -1.80
CA ALA A 165 -22.54 9.01 -2.75
C ALA A 165 -21.10 8.54 -2.66
N THR A 166 -20.89 7.22 -2.55
CA THR A 166 -19.57 6.60 -2.50
C THR A 166 -19.43 5.50 -3.54
N ASP A 167 -18.18 5.09 -3.83
CA ASP A 167 -17.83 4.00 -4.74
C ASP A 167 -18.46 4.13 -6.14
N ALA A 168 -18.27 5.28 -6.80
CA ALA A 168 -18.92 5.58 -8.07
C ALA A 168 -18.14 5.05 -9.29
N THR A 169 -18.86 4.44 -10.25
CA THR A 169 -18.28 3.95 -11.51
C THR A 169 -19.18 4.27 -12.72
N VAL A 170 -18.55 4.60 -13.84
CA VAL A 170 -19.26 4.75 -15.13
C VAL A 170 -19.45 3.38 -15.78
N SER A 171 -20.62 3.13 -16.34
CA SER A 171 -20.91 1.89 -17.07
C SER A 171 -20.01 1.71 -18.30
N PRO A 172 -19.70 0.48 -18.73
CA PRO A 172 -18.74 0.20 -19.81
C PRO A 172 -19.03 0.85 -21.16
N ARG A 173 -20.29 1.15 -21.48
CA ARG A 173 -20.68 1.89 -22.70
C ARG A 173 -20.94 3.37 -22.45
N GLY A 174 -20.87 3.81 -21.19
CA GLY A 174 -21.00 5.22 -20.82
C GLY A 174 -22.42 5.75 -20.71
N GLY A 175 -23.44 4.88 -20.60
CA GLY A 175 -24.84 5.30 -20.48
C GLY A 175 -25.23 5.68 -19.05
N TYR A 176 -24.55 5.13 -18.06
CA TYR A 176 -24.95 5.24 -16.66
C TYR A 176 -23.75 5.47 -15.74
N VAL A 177 -24.05 5.97 -14.53
CA VAL A 177 -23.13 5.97 -13.39
C VAL A 177 -23.78 5.21 -12.25
N ALA A 178 -23.14 4.14 -11.76
CA ALA A 178 -23.56 3.47 -10.54
C ALA A 178 -22.78 4.01 -9.34
N TYR A 179 -23.42 4.01 -8.17
CA TYR A 179 -22.82 4.41 -6.90
C TYR A 179 -23.65 3.86 -5.73
N VAL A 180 -23.08 3.93 -4.54
CA VAL A 180 -23.80 3.54 -3.32
C VAL A 180 -24.20 4.79 -2.52
N ARG A 181 -25.43 4.79 -2.03
CA ARG A 181 -25.99 5.78 -1.14
C ARG A 181 -26.99 5.11 -0.18
N ASP A 182 -26.96 5.50 1.09
CA ASP A 182 -27.86 4.97 2.12
C ASP A 182 -27.92 3.44 2.13
N GLN A 183 -26.73 2.79 2.00
CA GLN A 183 -26.56 1.32 1.95
C GLN A 183 -27.29 0.64 0.78
N ASN A 184 -27.65 1.39 -0.26
CA ASN A 184 -28.30 0.89 -1.46
C ASN A 184 -27.52 1.24 -2.73
N LEU A 185 -27.59 0.34 -3.71
CA LEU A 185 -27.01 0.55 -5.03
C LEU A 185 -27.96 1.43 -5.86
N HIS A 186 -27.41 2.51 -6.39
CA HIS A 186 -28.08 3.49 -7.25
C HIS A 186 -27.49 3.51 -8.64
N VAL A 187 -28.28 3.94 -9.59
CA VAL A 187 -27.85 4.20 -10.98
C VAL A 187 -28.40 5.54 -11.43
N TYR A 188 -27.51 6.41 -11.90
CA TYR A 188 -27.83 7.66 -12.56
C TYR A 188 -27.79 7.47 -14.09
N ASP A 189 -28.89 7.72 -14.76
CA ASP A 189 -28.99 7.73 -16.24
C ASP A 189 -28.47 9.07 -16.76
N LEU A 190 -27.36 9.06 -17.52
CA LEU A 190 -26.71 10.27 -18.02
C LEU A 190 -27.54 10.97 -19.10
N ALA A 191 -28.33 10.24 -19.88
CA ALA A 191 -29.19 10.83 -20.92
C ALA A 191 -30.48 11.41 -20.33
N ALA A 192 -31.14 10.66 -19.47
CA ALA A 192 -32.38 11.08 -18.78
C ALA A 192 -32.10 12.09 -17.65
N ARG A 193 -30.86 12.19 -17.17
CA ARG A 193 -30.46 12.99 -15.99
C ARG A 193 -31.30 12.62 -14.74
N ALA A 194 -31.53 11.35 -14.55
CA ALA A 194 -32.37 10.83 -13.50
C ALA A 194 -31.65 9.75 -12.69
N ASP A 195 -31.78 9.85 -11.37
CA ASP A 195 -31.29 8.86 -10.41
C ASP A 195 -32.41 7.87 -10.05
N ARG A 196 -32.01 6.61 -9.83
CA ARG A 196 -32.90 5.62 -9.23
C ARG A 196 -32.12 4.57 -8.41
N ALA A 197 -32.74 4.09 -7.35
CA ALA A 197 -32.26 2.98 -6.58
C ALA A 197 -32.52 1.65 -7.34
N LEU A 198 -31.46 0.82 -7.47
CA LEU A 198 -31.57 -0.55 -7.96
C LEU A 198 -31.91 -1.54 -6.82
N THR A 199 -31.54 -1.18 -5.59
CA THR A 199 -31.87 -1.93 -4.37
C THR A 199 -32.57 -0.98 -3.38
N GLN A 200 -33.44 -1.51 -2.51
CA GLN A 200 -34.26 -0.68 -1.62
C GLN A 200 -34.35 -1.26 -0.19
N ASP A 201 -33.72 -2.43 0.04
CA ASP A 201 -33.76 -3.11 1.34
C ASP A 201 -32.50 -2.84 2.20
N GLY A 202 -31.61 -1.95 1.73
CA GLY A 202 -30.45 -1.48 2.48
C GLY A 202 -30.88 -0.66 3.67
N GLY A 203 -30.22 -0.91 4.79
CA GLY A 203 -30.47 -0.24 6.08
C GLY A 203 -30.14 -1.15 7.25
N GLY A 204 -29.71 -0.57 8.36
CA GLY A 204 -29.35 -1.31 9.56
C GLY A 204 -28.17 -2.28 9.31
N THR A 205 -28.48 -3.59 9.27
CA THR A 205 -27.49 -4.64 9.02
C THR A 205 -27.38 -5.06 7.56
N ILE A 206 -28.26 -4.58 6.69
CA ILE A 206 -28.29 -4.94 5.28
C ILE A 206 -27.60 -3.86 4.45
N LYS A 207 -26.62 -4.27 3.65
CA LYS A 207 -25.88 -3.38 2.74
C LYS A 207 -25.86 -3.97 1.34
N ASN A 208 -26.17 -3.16 0.34
CA ASN A 208 -26.17 -3.54 -1.06
C ASN A 208 -25.09 -2.76 -1.82
N GLY A 209 -24.26 -3.47 -2.59
CA GLY A 209 -23.22 -2.87 -3.40
C GLY A 209 -22.01 -2.35 -2.61
N LEU A 210 -21.93 -2.61 -1.29
CA LEU A 210 -20.80 -2.28 -0.43
C LEU A 210 -19.99 -3.53 -0.11
N ALA A 211 -18.68 -3.40 -0.09
CA ALA A 211 -17.80 -4.42 0.45
C ALA A 211 -17.89 -4.42 1.99
N GLU A 212 -17.93 -5.60 2.59
CA GLU A 212 -17.90 -5.81 4.04
C GLU A 212 -16.52 -5.47 4.63
N PHE A 213 -16.44 -5.39 5.96
CA PHE A 213 -15.24 -4.96 6.68
C PHE A 213 -13.98 -5.72 6.27
N VAL A 214 -14.00 -7.06 6.33
CA VAL A 214 -12.81 -7.89 6.02
C VAL A 214 -12.45 -7.85 4.53
N ALA A 215 -13.42 -7.64 3.65
CA ALA A 215 -13.14 -7.46 2.23
C ALA A 215 -12.34 -6.18 1.96
N GLN A 216 -12.68 -5.10 2.65
CA GLN A 216 -12.00 -3.81 2.51
C GLN A 216 -10.63 -3.81 3.19
N GLU A 217 -10.52 -4.36 4.40
CA GLU A 217 -9.28 -4.30 5.20
C GLU A 217 -8.28 -5.38 4.77
N GLU A 218 -8.73 -6.62 4.55
CA GLU A 218 -7.85 -7.78 4.43
C GLU A 218 -7.80 -8.38 3.02
N MET A 219 -8.92 -8.41 2.28
CA MET A 219 -8.96 -9.00 0.94
C MET A 219 -8.60 -8.01 -0.18
N GLY A 220 -8.40 -6.71 0.12
CA GLY A 220 -8.12 -5.66 -0.86
C GLY A 220 -9.29 -5.36 -1.80
N ARG A 221 -10.52 -5.76 -1.47
CA ARG A 221 -11.73 -5.52 -2.24
C ARG A 221 -12.55 -4.38 -1.62
N SER A 222 -12.49 -3.19 -2.22
CA SER A 222 -13.18 -1.99 -1.71
C SER A 222 -14.54 -1.74 -2.35
N SER A 223 -14.90 -2.46 -3.42
CA SER A 223 -16.18 -2.34 -4.12
C SER A 223 -17.06 -3.58 -3.91
N GLY A 224 -18.36 -3.37 -3.88
CA GLY A 224 -19.35 -4.43 -3.74
C GLY A 224 -20.24 -4.59 -4.98
N TYR A 225 -19.92 -3.98 -6.14
CA TYR A 225 -20.69 -4.13 -7.37
C TYR A 225 -19.82 -4.05 -8.63
N TRP A 226 -20.30 -4.63 -9.73
CA TRP A 226 -19.56 -4.76 -10.99
C TRP A 226 -20.49 -4.64 -12.20
N TRP A 227 -20.18 -3.72 -13.10
CA TRP A 227 -20.89 -3.52 -14.35
C TRP A 227 -20.63 -4.65 -15.35
N ALA A 228 -21.70 -5.17 -15.96
CA ALA A 228 -21.57 -6.03 -17.13
C ALA A 228 -21.14 -5.21 -18.37
N PRO A 229 -20.44 -5.83 -19.33
CA PRO A 229 -20.00 -5.14 -20.58
C PRO A 229 -21.15 -4.59 -21.45
N ASP A 230 -22.39 -4.95 -21.15
CA ASP A 230 -23.58 -4.60 -21.93
C ASP A 230 -24.29 -3.31 -21.48
N ASP A 231 -23.89 -2.69 -20.36
CA ASP A 231 -24.57 -1.56 -19.68
C ASP A 231 -25.99 -1.89 -19.16
N ARG A 232 -26.36 -3.16 -19.20
CA ARG A 232 -27.71 -3.58 -18.82
C ARG A 232 -27.75 -4.25 -17.44
N HIS A 233 -26.68 -4.94 -17.10
CA HIS A 233 -26.64 -5.71 -15.87
C HIS A 233 -25.55 -5.16 -14.93
N VAL A 234 -25.84 -5.20 -13.62
CA VAL A 234 -24.90 -4.90 -12.55
C VAL A 234 -24.93 -6.06 -11.56
N ALA A 235 -23.79 -6.72 -11.39
CA ALA A 235 -23.62 -7.66 -10.28
C ALA A 235 -23.40 -6.87 -9.00
N PHE A 236 -23.94 -7.30 -7.87
CA PHE A 236 -23.77 -6.66 -6.58
C PHE A 236 -23.81 -7.66 -5.44
N VAL A 237 -23.06 -7.36 -4.40
CA VAL A 237 -23.10 -8.10 -3.13
C VAL A 237 -24.20 -7.53 -2.27
N ARG A 238 -25.04 -8.40 -1.71
CA ARG A 238 -25.90 -8.11 -0.58
C ARG A 238 -25.27 -8.71 0.67
N VAL A 239 -24.88 -7.85 1.58
CA VAL A 239 -24.26 -8.20 2.86
C VAL A 239 -25.29 -8.13 3.96
N ASP A 240 -25.38 -9.16 4.82
CA ASP A 240 -26.11 -9.12 6.08
C ASP A 240 -25.12 -9.23 7.24
N GLU A 241 -24.98 -8.15 7.99
CA GLU A 241 -24.09 -8.06 9.16
C GLU A 241 -24.76 -8.57 10.45
N SER A 242 -26.03 -9.00 10.41
CA SER A 242 -26.76 -9.40 11.62
C SER A 242 -26.09 -10.52 12.44
N PRO A 243 -25.38 -11.50 11.84
CA PRO A 243 -24.67 -12.52 12.59
C PRO A 243 -23.47 -11.98 13.38
N VAL A 244 -22.84 -10.89 12.91
CA VAL A 244 -21.63 -10.32 13.51
C VAL A 244 -21.98 -9.66 14.84
N LYS A 245 -21.22 -10.03 15.88
CA LYS A 245 -21.40 -9.47 17.22
C LYS A 245 -21.20 -7.95 17.21
N LEU A 246 -22.10 -7.24 17.85
CA LEU A 246 -21.98 -5.81 18.09
C LEU A 246 -20.94 -5.57 19.20
N THR A 247 -19.84 -4.92 18.84
CA THR A 247 -18.76 -4.54 19.76
C THR A 247 -18.91 -3.06 20.09
N GLN A 248 -18.98 -2.74 21.37
CA GLN A 248 -18.92 -1.35 21.83
C GLN A 248 -17.46 -0.90 21.88
N ARG A 249 -17.15 0.19 21.21
CA ARG A 249 -15.88 0.88 21.36
C ARG A 249 -16.11 2.34 21.73
N PHE A 250 -15.18 2.91 22.44
CA PHE A 250 -15.20 4.32 22.75
C PHE A 250 -14.42 5.09 21.68
N GLU A 251 -15.00 6.18 21.19
CA GLU A 251 -14.29 7.21 20.46
C GLU A 251 -14.07 8.37 21.43
N ILE A 252 -12.86 8.48 21.92
CA ILE A 252 -12.47 9.51 22.88
C ILE A 252 -11.74 10.60 22.10
N ALA A 253 -12.43 11.70 21.85
CA ALA A 253 -11.88 12.91 21.25
C ALA A 253 -11.46 13.92 22.33
N ALA A 254 -10.97 15.10 21.91
CA ALA A 254 -10.53 16.13 22.84
C ALA A 254 -11.71 16.68 23.71
N ASP A 255 -12.88 16.83 23.09
CA ASP A 255 -14.00 17.56 23.68
C ASP A 255 -15.22 16.67 23.99
N ASN A 256 -15.22 15.42 23.53
CA ASN A 256 -16.33 14.50 23.75
C ASN A 256 -15.88 13.04 23.84
N VAL A 257 -16.76 12.22 24.41
CA VAL A 257 -16.62 10.75 24.41
C VAL A 257 -17.91 10.18 23.86
N GLU A 258 -17.79 9.44 22.78
CA GLU A 258 -18.92 8.73 22.17
C GLU A 258 -18.74 7.23 22.31
N THR A 259 -19.85 6.53 22.52
CA THR A 259 -19.86 5.06 22.44
C THR A 259 -20.30 4.68 21.03
N PHE A 260 -19.40 4.07 20.29
CA PHE A 260 -19.64 3.63 18.93
C PHE A 260 -19.89 2.11 18.91
N ALA A 261 -21.04 1.71 18.41
CA ALA A 261 -21.40 0.31 18.25
C ALA A 261 -21.00 -0.16 16.85
N GLN A 262 -20.00 -1.02 16.78
CA GLN A 262 -19.47 -1.56 15.52
C GLN A 262 -19.70 -3.06 15.43
N ARG A 263 -20.15 -3.54 14.28
CA ARG A 263 -20.12 -4.96 13.96
C ARG A 263 -18.72 -5.32 13.47
N TYR A 264 -17.87 -5.70 14.42
CA TYR A 264 -16.49 -6.08 14.16
C TYR A 264 -16.40 -7.61 14.16
N PRO A 265 -16.01 -8.24 13.02
CA PRO A 265 -15.95 -9.70 12.90
C PRO A 265 -14.73 -10.24 13.64
N THR A 266 -14.84 -10.33 14.97
CA THR A 266 -13.74 -10.84 15.82
C THR A 266 -13.51 -12.32 15.57
N THR A 267 -12.24 -12.72 15.47
CA THR A 267 -11.82 -14.11 15.23
C THR A 267 -12.55 -15.11 16.13
N GLY A 268 -12.90 -16.28 15.56
CA GLY A 268 -13.72 -17.31 16.22
C GLY A 268 -15.21 -17.01 16.30
N GLY A 269 -15.61 -15.77 16.00
CA GLY A 269 -17.00 -15.36 15.89
C GLY A 269 -17.60 -15.55 14.50
N PRO A 270 -18.89 -15.31 14.31
CA PRO A 270 -19.52 -15.39 13.00
C PRO A 270 -19.07 -14.23 12.09
N ASN A 271 -18.97 -14.52 10.80
CA ASN A 271 -18.83 -13.52 9.74
C ASN A 271 -20.19 -12.98 9.31
N VAL A 272 -20.18 -11.98 8.42
CA VAL A 272 -21.34 -11.56 7.66
C VAL A 272 -21.78 -12.68 6.73
N THR A 273 -23.06 -12.70 6.36
CA THR A 273 -23.51 -13.53 5.23
C THR A 273 -23.54 -12.71 3.95
N VAL A 274 -23.09 -13.29 2.86
CA VAL A 274 -23.02 -12.63 1.57
C VAL A 274 -23.88 -13.36 0.53
N ARG A 275 -24.57 -12.60 -0.32
CA ARG A 275 -25.26 -13.11 -1.51
C ARG A 275 -24.83 -12.27 -2.71
N LEU A 276 -24.69 -12.91 -3.86
CA LEU A 276 -24.39 -12.25 -5.12
C LEU A 276 -25.64 -12.18 -5.99
N GLY A 277 -26.10 -10.96 -6.26
CA GLY A 277 -27.23 -10.69 -7.15
C GLY A 277 -26.77 -10.02 -8.44
N VAL A 278 -27.55 -10.21 -9.52
CA VAL A 278 -27.39 -9.48 -10.77
C VAL A 278 -28.69 -8.74 -11.06
N SER A 279 -28.64 -7.41 -11.06
CA SER A 279 -29.79 -6.55 -11.34
C SER A 279 -29.80 -6.14 -12.81
N ASP A 280 -30.97 -6.27 -13.48
CA ASP A 280 -31.23 -5.61 -14.76
C ASP A 280 -31.50 -4.12 -14.50
N VAL A 281 -30.65 -3.26 -15.07
CA VAL A 281 -30.71 -1.81 -14.87
C VAL A 281 -32.02 -1.20 -15.33
N ARG A 282 -32.77 -1.79 -16.27
CA ARG A 282 -34.01 -1.23 -16.80
C ARG A 282 -35.22 -1.62 -15.96
N THR A 283 -35.26 -2.88 -15.54
CA THR A 283 -36.45 -3.45 -14.86
C THR A 283 -36.28 -3.48 -13.33
N GLY A 284 -35.05 -3.50 -12.82
CA GLY A 284 -34.75 -3.73 -11.41
C GLY A 284 -34.86 -5.21 -11.01
N ALA A 285 -35.17 -6.13 -11.97
CA ALA A 285 -35.24 -7.55 -11.67
C ALA A 285 -33.85 -8.09 -11.26
N VAL A 286 -33.83 -8.94 -10.22
CA VAL A 286 -32.59 -9.51 -9.67
C VAL A 286 -32.57 -11.02 -9.86
N THR A 287 -31.52 -11.53 -10.48
CA THR A 287 -31.17 -12.95 -10.48
C THR A 287 -30.12 -13.19 -9.41
N TRP A 288 -30.38 -14.11 -8.48
CA TRP A 288 -29.42 -14.51 -7.44
C TRP A 288 -28.56 -15.65 -7.96
N ILE A 289 -27.23 -15.51 -7.77
CA ILE A 289 -26.24 -16.51 -8.20
C ILE A 289 -26.04 -17.53 -7.08
N ASP A 290 -26.02 -18.80 -7.45
CA ASP A 290 -25.72 -19.91 -6.54
C ASP A 290 -24.23 -19.89 -6.16
N LEU A 291 -23.93 -19.60 -4.88
CA LEU A 291 -22.58 -19.64 -4.31
C LEU A 291 -22.28 -20.96 -3.59
N GLY A 292 -23.18 -21.93 -3.64
CA GLY A 292 -23.10 -23.20 -2.89
C GLY A 292 -23.85 -23.13 -1.55
N ASN A 293 -23.82 -24.26 -0.82
CA ASN A 293 -24.65 -24.44 0.39
C ASN A 293 -24.00 -23.92 1.66
N ASP A 294 -22.69 -23.70 1.66
CA ASP A 294 -21.97 -23.17 2.82
C ASP A 294 -22.13 -21.64 2.87
N PRO A 295 -22.76 -21.07 3.90
CA PRO A 295 -22.89 -19.63 4.05
C PRO A 295 -21.63 -18.96 4.67
N ASP A 296 -20.71 -19.73 5.27
CA ASP A 296 -19.51 -19.23 5.95
C ASP A 296 -18.30 -19.22 4.99
N ILE A 297 -18.43 -18.39 3.97
CA ILE A 297 -17.45 -18.21 2.89
C ILE A 297 -16.99 -16.76 2.80
N TYR A 298 -15.86 -16.56 2.12
CA TYR A 298 -15.46 -15.25 1.63
C TYR A 298 -15.71 -15.14 0.13
N LEU A 299 -16.38 -14.06 -0.29
CA LEU A 299 -16.50 -13.69 -1.71
C LEU A 299 -15.29 -12.81 -2.05
N ALA A 300 -14.21 -13.44 -2.51
CA ALA A 300 -12.94 -12.75 -2.70
C ALA A 300 -12.97 -11.78 -3.89
N ARG A 301 -13.38 -12.24 -5.06
CA ARG A 301 -13.43 -11.44 -6.30
C ARG A 301 -14.65 -11.80 -7.13
N VAL A 302 -15.12 -10.83 -7.92
CA VAL A 302 -16.15 -11.02 -8.97
C VAL A 302 -15.73 -10.25 -10.21
N ASP A 303 -15.72 -10.93 -11.35
CA ASP A 303 -15.41 -10.36 -12.64
C ASP A 303 -16.46 -10.78 -13.67
N TRP A 304 -16.60 -10.03 -14.76
CA TRP A 304 -17.43 -10.41 -15.89
C TRP A 304 -16.59 -11.04 -16.98
N LEU A 305 -17.08 -12.15 -17.54
CA LEU A 305 -16.55 -12.65 -18.79
C LEU A 305 -16.91 -11.67 -19.93
N PRO A 306 -16.13 -11.66 -21.01
CA PRO A 306 -16.37 -10.78 -22.17
C PRO A 306 -17.74 -10.96 -22.83
N ASP A 307 -18.42 -12.09 -22.60
CA ASP A 307 -19.76 -12.38 -23.14
C ASP A 307 -20.88 -11.53 -22.49
N GLY A 308 -20.61 -10.93 -21.31
CA GLY A 308 -21.58 -10.17 -20.53
C GLY A 308 -22.75 -10.98 -19.98
N LYS A 309 -22.62 -12.31 -19.96
CA LYS A 309 -23.64 -13.27 -19.49
C LYS A 309 -23.16 -14.19 -18.40
N THR A 310 -21.86 -14.21 -18.18
CA THR A 310 -21.20 -15.10 -17.22
C THR A 310 -20.37 -14.28 -16.23
N LEU A 311 -20.51 -14.58 -14.95
CA LEU A 311 -19.65 -14.06 -13.88
C LEU A 311 -18.55 -15.07 -13.56
N ALA A 312 -17.34 -14.57 -13.38
CA ALA A 312 -16.24 -15.30 -12.75
C ALA A 312 -16.20 -14.92 -11.26
N ILE A 313 -16.35 -15.89 -10.39
CA ILE A 313 -16.54 -15.69 -8.96
C ILE A 313 -15.45 -16.46 -8.23
N GLN A 314 -14.65 -15.76 -7.45
CA GLN A 314 -13.66 -16.37 -6.57
C GLN A 314 -14.28 -16.51 -5.18
N ARG A 315 -14.56 -17.76 -4.81
CA ARG A 315 -15.12 -18.14 -3.51
C ARG A 315 -14.05 -18.83 -2.67
N GLU A 316 -13.71 -18.24 -1.53
CA GLU A 316 -12.73 -18.77 -0.60
C GLU A 316 -13.43 -19.40 0.61
N THR A 317 -12.93 -20.54 1.09
CA THR A 317 -13.39 -21.15 2.34
C THR A 317 -12.95 -20.31 3.54
N ARG A 318 -13.68 -20.40 4.65
CA ARG A 318 -13.36 -19.62 5.85
C ARG A 318 -11.96 -19.89 6.39
N ASP A 319 -11.47 -21.11 6.32
CA ASP A 319 -10.13 -21.49 6.71
C ASP A 319 -9.03 -21.05 5.72
N GLN A 320 -9.43 -20.47 4.58
CA GLN A 320 -8.59 -19.96 3.52
C GLN A 320 -7.61 -20.97 2.90
N HIS A 321 -7.91 -22.26 3.06
CA HIS A 321 -7.13 -23.35 2.48
C HIS A 321 -7.58 -23.75 1.08
N ARG A 322 -8.74 -23.23 0.63
CA ARG A 322 -9.29 -23.49 -0.69
C ARG A 322 -9.91 -22.24 -1.31
N LEU A 323 -9.56 -21.99 -2.58
CA LEU A 323 -10.13 -20.94 -3.43
C LEU A 323 -10.72 -21.59 -4.69
N ASP A 324 -12.02 -21.43 -4.88
CA ASP A 324 -12.74 -21.91 -6.05
C ASP A 324 -13.01 -20.78 -7.04
N LEU A 325 -12.72 -20.99 -8.32
CA LEU A 325 -13.23 -20.19 -9.41
C LEU A 325 -14.50 -20.81 -9.93
N LEU A 326 -15.62 -20.09 -9.77
CA LEU A 326 -16.94 -20.49 -10.29
C LEU A 326 -17.30 -19.62 -11.49
N PHE A 327 -17.97 -20.22 -12.50
CA PHE A 327 -18.64 -19.47 -13.54
C PHE A 327 -20.15 -19.51 -13.31
N GLY A 328 -20.75 -18.32 -13.06
CA GLY A 328 -22.17 -18.14 -12.79
C GLY A 328 -22.93 -17.60 -14.02
N ASP A 329 -23.98 -18.29 -14.46
CA ASP A 329 -24.86 -17.87 -15.53
C ASP A 329 -25.92 -16.89 -15.00
N ILE A 330 -26.00 -15.69 -15.54
CA ILE A 330 -26.92 -14.66 -15.05
C ILE A 330 -28.36 -14.87 -15.42
N GLY A 331 -28.65 -15.74 -16.40
CA GLY A 331 -30.02 -16.05 -16.82
C GLY A 331 -30.69 -17.06 -15.90
N SER A 332 -29.97 -18.07 -15.46
CA SER A 332 -30.46 -19.13 -14.57
C SER A 332 -30.11 -18.96 -13.11
N GLY A 333 -29.05 -18.20 -12.81
CA GLY A 333 -28.46 -18.13 -11.50
C GLY A 333 -27.54 -19.30 -11.11
N ALA A 334 -27.45 -20.32 -11.94
CA ALA A 334 -26.63 -21.51 -11.68
C ALA A 334 -25.14 -21.19 -11.82
N SER A 335 -24.32 -21.84 -11.01
CA SER A 335 -22.89 -21.77 -11.13
C SER A 335 -22.23 -23.13 -11.35
N ARG A 336 -21.06 -23.14 -11.99
CA ARG A 336 -20.23 -24.34 -12.15
C ARG A 336 -18.80 -24.06 -11.67
N LEU A 337 -18.19 -25.06 -11.08
CA LEU A 337 -16.77 -25.03 -10.71
C LEU A 337 -15.91 -25.09 -11.98
N VAL A 338 -14.93 -24.22 -12.10
CA VAL A 338 -13.95 -24.15 -13.19
C VAL A 338 -12.60 -24.69 -12.74
N LEU A 339 -12.07 -24.18 -11.62
CA LEU A 339 -10.85 -24.68 -11.02
C LEU A 339 -10.87 -24.44 -9.50
N SER A 340 -10.04 -25.19 -8.77
CA SER A 340 -9.79 -25.01 -7.35
C SER A 340 -8.29 -24.91 -7.09
N GLU A 341 -7.89 -23.95 -6.27
CA GLU A 341 -6.58 -23.91 -5.64
C GLU A 341 -6.70 -24.40 -4.20
N THR A 342 -5.67 -25.10 -3.72
CA THR A 342 -5.57 -25.54 -2.33
C THR A 342 -4.19 -25.29 -1.77
N SER A 343 -4.10 -25.00 -0.48
CA SER A 343 -2.85 -24.78 0.22
C SER A 343 -2.87 -25.43 1.61
N ALA A 344 -1.72 -25.92 2.06
CA ALA A 344 -1.58 -26.45 3.41
C ALA A 344 -1.50 -25.34 4.49
N SER A 345 -1.19 -24.11 4.10
CA SER A 345 -1.14 -22.95 5.00
C SER A 345 -2.32 -22.01 4.75
N TRP A 346 -2.30 -21.26 3.67
CA TRP A 346 -3.38 -20.39 3.22
C TRP A 346 -3.22 -20.11 1.72
N ILE A 347 -4.28 -19.63 1.08
CA ILE A 347 -4.23 -19.10 -0.28
C ILE A 347 -3.94 -17.60 -0.21
N GLU A 348 -2.91 -17.13 -0.92
CA GLU A 348 -2.70 -15.70 -1.10
C GLU A 348 -3.63 -15.17 -2.20
N LEU A 349 -4.55 -14.28 -1.82
CA LEU A 349 -5.49 -13.68 -2.76
C LEU A 349 -4.78 -12.72 -3.70
N ASN A 350 -5.10 -12.79 -4.98
CA ASN A 350 -4.57 -11.90 -6.00
C ASN A 350 -5.68 -11.44 -6.97
N ASP A 351 -5.37 -10.43 -7.81
CA ASP A 351 -6.29 -9.85 -8.80
C ASP A 351 -5.93 -10.24 -10.25
N GLU A 352 -5.22 -11.36 -10.43
CA GLU A 352 -4.52 -11.66 -11.68
C GLU A 352 -5.38 -12.41 -12.72
N ILE A 353 -6.67 -12.59 -12.47
CA ILE A 353 -7.56 -13.14 -13.51
C ILE A 353 -7.67 -12.13 -14.68
N SER A 354 -7.48 -12.62 -15.90
CA SER A 354 -7.58 -11.81 -17.11
C SER A 354 -8.15 -12.60 -18.26
N PHE A 355 -9.38 -12.29 -18.66
CA PHE A 355 -10.07 -12.94 -19.77
C PHE A 355 -9.63 -12.36 -21.12
N LEU A 356 -9.26 -13.24 -22.06
CA LEU A 356 -8.95 -12.85 -23.43
C LEU A 356 -10.24 -12.69 -24.22
N LYS A 357 -10.38 -11.56 -24.93
CA LYS A 357 -11.63 -11.24 -25.64
C LYS A 357 -11.82 -12.04 -26.93
N LYS A 358 -10.73 -12.49 -27.56
CA LYS A 358 -10.73 -13.14 -28.87
C LYS A 358 -10.69 -14.66 -28.82
N SER A 359 -10.31 -15.21 -27.67
CA SER A 359 -10.27 -16.65 -27.42
C SER A 359 -10.99 -16.96 -26.12
N LYS A 360 -11.44 -18.19 -25.95
CA LYS A 360 -12.02 -18.65 -24.69
C LYS A 360 -10.90 -19.09 -23.73
N GLU A 361 -10.03 -18.14 -23.41
CA GLU A 361 -8.86 -18.36 -22.56
C GLU A 361 -8.80 -17.29 -21.46
N PHE A 362 -8.19 -17.63 -20.36
CA PHE A 362 -7.88 -16.67 -19.28
C PHE A 362 -6.53 -16.94 -18.64
N VAL A 363 -5.92 -15.88 -18.14
CA VAL A 363 -4.72 -15.94 -17.29
C VAL A 363 -5.17 -16.07 -15.84
N TRP A 364 -4.49 -16.96 -15.12
CA TRP A 364 -4.68 -17.19 -13.69
C TRP A 364 -3.34 -17.19 -12.97
N ALA A 365 -3.25 -16.60 -11.77
CA ALA A 365 -2.07 -16.71 -10.92
C ALA A 365 -2.25 -17.80 -9.86
N SER A 366 -1.17 -18.52 -9.58
CA SER A 366 -1.17 -19.63 -8.61
C SER A 366 0.20 -19.79 -7.97
N GLU A 367 0.23 -20.21 -6.72
CA GLU A 367 1.45 -20.55 -5.96
C GLU A 367 1.72 -22.07 -5.91
N ARG A 368 1.13 -22.86 -6.82
CA ARG A 368 1.17 -24.33 -6.83
C ARG A 368 2.56 -24.96 -6.90
N ASP A 369 3.54 -24.22 -7.39
CA ASP A 369 4.95 -24.62 -7.46
C ASP A 369 5.84 -23.91 -6.41
N GLY A 370 5.23 -23.24 -5.44
CA GLY A 370 5.91 -22.58 -4.33
C GLY A 370 6.17 -21.08 -4.53
N PHE A 371 5.88 -20.53 -5.71
CA PHE A 371 5.97 -19.10 -6.02
C PHE A 371 4.76 -18.68 -6.82
N THR A 372 4.39 -17.41 -6.75
CA THR A 372 3.29 -16.87 -7.57
C THR A 372 3.71 -16.82 -9.03
N HIS A 373 3.08 -17.64 -9.88
CA HIS A 373 3.31 -17.69 -11.33
C HIS A 373 2.01 -17.57 -12.10
N LEU A 374 2.13 -17.18 -13.38
CA LEU A 374 1.00 -17.01 -14.31
C LEU A 374 0.83 -18.27 -15.16
N TYR A 375 -0.43 -18.65 -15.33
CA TYR A 375 -0.87 -19.83 -16.10
C TYR A 375 -1.97 -19.45 -17.07
N LEU A 376 -1.97 -20.03 -18.25
CA LEU A 376 -3.02 -19.88 -19.25
C LEU A 376 -3.97 -21.08 -19.18
N TYR A 377 -5.28 -20.81 -19.09
CA TYR A 377 -6.36 -21.78 -19.04
C TYR A 377 -7.39 -21.54 -20.13
N ASP A 378 -8.11 -22.60 -20.53
CA ASP A 378 -9.38 -22.48 -21.26
C ASP A 378 -10.56 -22.22 -20.30
N TYR A 379 -11.73 -21.89 -20.87
CA TYR A 379 -12.95 -21.63 -20.07
C TYR A 379 -13.55 -22.89 -19.42
N ASP A 380 -13.09 -24.09 -19.78
CA ASP A 380 -13.47 -25.33 -19.13
C ASP A 380 -12.58 -25.67 -17.93
N GLY A 381 -11.55 -24.86 -17.68
CA GLY A 381 -10.62 -25.01 -16.56
C GLY A 381 -9.45 -25.92 -16.84
N HIS A 382 -9.20 -26.27 -18.11
CA HIS A 382 -8.02 -27.06 -18.47
C HIS A 382 -6.80 -26.14 -18.59
N LEU A 383 -5.72 -26.53 -17.93
CA LEU A 383 -4.43 -25.83 -18.03
C LEU A 383 -3.88 -26.01 -19.46
N ILE A 384 -3.71 -24.88 -20.16
CA ILE A 384 -3.06 -24.85 -21.47
C ILE A 384 -1.55 -24.89 -21.28
N ARG A 385 -1.01 -23.97 -20.45
CA ARG A 385 0.43 -23.93 -20.15
C ARG A 385 0.78 -22.95 -19.02
N PRO A 386 1.95 -23.12 -18.35
CA PRO A 386 2.54 -22.06 -17.57
C PRO A 386 3.07 -20.94 -18.50
N LEU A 387 2.93 -19.68 -18.05
CA LEU A 387 3.46 -18.49 -18.72
C LEU A 387 4.75 -18.00 -18.06
N THR A 388 4.91 -18.26 -16.75
CA THR A 388 6.10 -17.94 -15.97
C THR A 388 6.48 -19.12 -15.08
N ALA A 389 7.77 -19.24 -14.72
CA ALA A 389 8.29 -20.25 -13.81
C ALA A 389 9.63 -19.81 -13.20
N GLY A 390 9.99 -20.32 -12.03
CA GLY A 390 11.28 -20.04 -11.39
C GLY A 390 11.18 -19.86 -9.88
N LYS A 391 12.30 -19.51 -9.23
CA LYS A 391 12.34 -19.24 -7.78
C LYS A 391 12.15 -17.75 -7.50
N TRP A 392 11.09 -17.17 -8.01
CA TRP A 392 10.70 -15.78 -7.89
C TRP A 392 9.19 -15.63 -8.08
N SER A 393 8.60 -14.55 -7.61
CA SER A 393 7.15 -14.33 -7.70
C SER A 393 6.80 -13.20 -8.67
N VAL A 394 5.73 -13.40 -9.43
CA VAL A 394 4.95 -12.34 -10.06
C VAL A 394 4.26 -11.58 -8.93
N ASP A 395 4.56 -10.29 -8.78
CA ASP A 395 4.11 -9.51 -7.63
C ASP A 395 4.25 -8.01 -7.88
N ASP A 396 3.36 -7.22 -7.31
CA ASP A 396 3.41 -5.75 -7.27
C ASP A 396 2.79 -5.19 -5.96
N PHE A 397 3.31 -5.59 -4.81
CA PHE A 397 2.97 -5.04 -3.49
C PHE A 397 1.46 -4.92 -3.21
N ARG A 398 0.67 -5.95 -3.42
CA ARG A 398 -0.80 -5.97 -3.32
C ARG A 398 -1.54 -5.21 -4.44
N ALA A 399 -0.84 -4.61 -5.40
CA ALA A 399 -1.44 -4.14 -6.62
C ALA A 399 -1.49 -5.28 -7.65
N ARG A 400 -2.34 -5.13 -8.66
CA ARG A 400 -2.40 -6.09 -9.75
C ARG A 400 -1.05 -6.18 -10.46
N ALA A 401 -0.44 -7.36 -10.50
CA ALA A 401 0.88 -7.59 -11.10
C ALA A 401 0.78 -7.71 -12.63
N VAL A 402 -0.27 -8.29 -13.19
CA VAL A 402 -0.53 -8.28 -14.65
C VAL A 402 -0.92 -6.87 -15.08
N LYS A 403 -0.06 -6.23 -15.88
CA LYS A 403 -0.22 -4.83 -16.30
C LYS A 403 -1.01 -4.67 -17.58
N GLY A 404 -0.95 -5.66 -18.46
CA GLY A 404 -1.69 -5.64 -19.72
C GLY A 404 -1.42 -6.85 -20.60
N ILE A 405 -2.30 -7.06 -21.55
CA ILE A 405 -2.18 -8.13 -22.55
C ILE A 405 -2.35 -7.52 -23.94
N ASP A 406 -1.34 -7.69 -24.79
CA ASP A 406 -1.45 -7.45 -26.23
C ASP A 406 -1.97 -8.73 -26.89
N GLU A 407 -3.29 -8.87 -27.00
CA GLU A 407 -3.92 -10.06 -27.59
C GLU A 407 -3.54 -10.25 -29.08
N LYS A 408 -3.20 -9.18 -29.78
CA LYS A 408 -2.80 -9.27 -31.21
C LYS A 408 -1.41 -9.88 -31.36
N LYS A 409 -0.49 -9.50 -30.48
CA LYS A 409 0.88 -10.05 -30.46
C LYS A 409 0.98 -11.28 -29.56
N ARG A 410 -0.07 -11.63 -28.85
CA ARG A 410 -0.08 -12.71 -27.84
C ARG A 410 1.03 -12.54 -26.80
N LEU A 411 1.14 -11.32 -26.22
CA LEU A 411 2.10 -10.97 -25.18
C LEU A 411 1.39 -10.52 -23.91
N ILE A 412 1.87 -10.97 -22.77
CA ILE A 412 1.49 -10.51 -21.45
C ILE A 412 2.59 -9.68 -20.79
N TYR A 413 2.23 -8.59 -20.13
CA TYR A 413 3.14 -7.72 -19.37
C TYR A 413 2.80 -7.81 -17.89
N PHE A 414 3.82 -7.97 -17.05
CA PHE A 414 3.63 -8.14 -15.60
C PHE A 414 4.82 -7.60 -14.79
N SER A 415 4.55 -7.21 -13.54
CA SER A 415 5.58 -6.89 -12.55
C SER A 415 6.03 -8.15 -11.83
N ALA A 416 7.32 -8.24 -11.52
CA ALA A 416 7.88 -9.38 -10.80
C ALA A 416 9.17 -9.04 -10.03
N ALA A 417 9.50 -9.89 -9.07
CA ALA A 417 10.73 -9.88 -8.27
C ALA A 417 11.81 -10.83 -8.83
N GLU A 418 11.82 -11.11 -10.14
CA GLU A 418 12.69 -12.11 -10.79
C GLU A 418 14.16 -11.79 -10.58
N LYS A 419 14.57 -10.54 -10.78
CA LYS A 419 15.96 -10.12 -10.61
C LYS A 419 16.39 -10.14 -9.14
N SER A 420 15.56 -9.63 -8.25
CA SER A 420 15.85 -9.53 -6.82
C SER A 420 14.57 -9.34 -6.02
N PRO A 421 14.43 -9.97 -4.84
CA PRO A 421 13.30 -9.72 -3.96
C PRO A 421 13.15 -8.25 -3.53
N VAL A 422 14.23 -7.48 -3.51
CA VAL A 422 14.21 -6.06 -3.10
C VAL A 422 13.86 -5.08 -4.24
N GLU A 423 13.63 -5.59 -5.43
CA GLU A 423 13.27 -4.83 -6.62
C GLU A 423 11.89 -5.24 -7.17
N ARG A 424 11.29 -4.38 -8.00
CA ARG A 424 10.13 -4.72 -8.83
C ARG A 424 10.40 -4.24 -10.24
N GLN A 425 10.37 -5.17 -11.19
CA GLN A 425 10.70 -4.90 -12.58
C GLN A 425 9.50 -5.26 -13.46
N LEU A 426 9.34 -4.55 -14.59
CA LEU A 426 8.38 -4.90 -15.63
C LEU A 426 8.98 -5.96 -16.56
N TYR A 427 8.25 -7.04 -16.76
CA TYR A 427 8.57 -8.13 -17.68
C TYR A 427 7.47 -8.32 -18.72
N ARG A 428 7.81 -9.06 -19.78
CA ARG A 428 6.85 -9.60 -20.73
C ARG A 428 7.15 -11.07 -21.05
N ALA A 429 6.09 -11.83 -21.34
CA ALA A 429 6.18 -13.21 -21.80
C ALA A 429 5.18 -13.47 -22.94
N PRO A 430 5.43 -14.43 -23.84
CA PRO A 430 4.45 -14.85 -24.83
C PRO A 430 3.34 -15.69 -24.18
N LEU A 431 2.10 -15.53 -24.66
CA LEU A 431 1.00 -16.43 -24.28
C LEU A 431 1.16 -17.80 -24.94
N ASP A 432 1.80 -17.82 -26.12
CA ASP A 432 2.03 -19.04 -26.89
C ASP A 432 3.55 -19.29 -27.04
N GLY A 433 4.00 -20.53 -26.83
CA GLY A 433 5.41 -20.87 -26.95
C GLY A 433 6.32 -20.18 -25.93
N GLY A 434 7.63 -20.14 -26.17
CA GLY A 434 8.61 -19.54 -25.28
C GLY A 434 8.95 -20.39 -24.04
N ASP A 435 10.01 -19.98 -23.33
CA ASP A 435 10.45 -20.59 -22.08
C ASP A 435 9.85 -19.81 -20.90
N PRO A 436 8.98 -20.42 -20.08
CA PRO A 436 8.36 -19.74 -18.92
C PRO A 436 9.40 -19.25 -17.89
N ALA A 437 10.57 -19.89 -17.82
CA ALA A 437 11.62 -19.52 -16.88
C ALA A 437 12.46 -18.30 -17.32
N ARG A 438 12.22 -17.79 -18.55
CA ARG A 438 13.01 -16.71 -19.14
C ARG A 438 12.11 -15.58 -19.67
N PRO A 439 11.37 -14.88 -18.84
CA PRO A 439 10.63 -13.71 -19.28
C PRO A 439 11.61 -12.61 -19.73
N VAL A 440 11.15 -11.76 -20.63
CA VAL A 440 11.96 -10.64 -21.12
C VAL A 440 11.73 -9.42 -20.22
N ARG A 441 12.77 -8.94 -19.54
CA ARG A 441 12.72 -7.69 -18.78
C ARG A 441 12.51 -6.51 -19.74
N VAL A 442 11.58 -5.61 -19.38
CA VAL A 442 11.22 -4.40 -20.14
C VAL A 442 11.76 -3.14 -19.48
N SER A 443 11.65 -3.04 -18.14
CA SER A 443 12.25 -1.94 -17.39
C SER A 443 13.77 -1.99 -17.43
N ALA A 444 14.43 -0.84 -17.59
CA ALA A 444 15.88 -0.78 -17.81
C ALA A 444 16.66 -0.57 -16.50
N GLU A 445 16.16 0.32 -15.66
CA GLU A 445 16.83 0.76 -14.44
C GLU A 445 16.63 -0.25 -13.29
N ASP A 446 17.60 -0.32 -12.37
CA ASP A 446 17.48 -1.15 -11.16
C ASP A 446 16.76 -0.39 -10.05
N GLY A 447 15.79 -1.03 -9.38
CA GLY A 447 14.98 -0.44 -8.34
C GLY A 447 13.52 -0.90 -8.40
N VAL A 448 12.63 -0.03 -7.98
CA VAL A 448 11.20 -0.31 -7.91
C VAL A 448 10.45 0.46 -9.00
N HIS A 449 9.74 -0.28 -9.84
CA HIS A 449 8.89 0.23 -10.91
C HIS A 449 7.41 -0.05 -10.58
N THR A 450 6.59 0.99 -10.54
CA THR A 450 5.13 0.87 -10.47
C THR A 450 4.56 1.27 -11.82
N VAL A 451 3.94 0.30 -12.50
CA VAL A 451 3.56 0.43 -13.91
C VAL A 451 2.04 0.53 -14.08
N VAL A 452 1.60 1.48 -14.88
CA VAL A 452 0.22 1.58 -15.41
C VAL A 452 0.28 1.47 -16.92
N MET A 453 -0.31 0.42 -17.48
CA MET A 453 -0.28 0.15 -18.92
C MET A 453 -1.60 0.56 -19.59
N SER A 454 -1.51 1.02 -20.85
CA SER A 454 -2.69 1.30 -21.67
C SER A 454 -3.48 0.03 -21.98
N ARG A 455 -4.79 0.16 -22.22
CA ARG A 455 -5.68 -0.99 -22.48
C ARG A 455 -5.22 -1.90 -23.65
N ASN A 456 -4.53 -1.33 -24.63
CA ASN A 456 -3.99 -2.06 -25.79
C ASN A 456 -2.56 -2.53 -25.58
N ALA A 457 -1.98 -2.33 -24.42
CA ALA A 457 -0.61 -2.67 -24.03
C ALA A 457 0.47 -2.10 -24.99
N HIS A 458 0.25 -0.90 -25.58
CA HIS A 458 1.22 -0.28 -26.47
C HIS A 458 2.14 0.73 -25.79
N ILE A 459 1.66 1.39 -24.73
CA ILE A 459 2.41 2.37 -23.94
C ILE A 459 2.14 2.13 -22.46
N TYR A 460 3.06 2.56 -21.63
CA TYR A 460 2.87 2.54 -20.18
C TYR A 460 3.48 3.76 -19.50
N VAL A 461 2.91 4.12 -18.36
CA VAL A 461 3.50 5.04 -17.40
C VAL A 461 4.29 4.23 -16.39
N ASP A 462 5.52 4.65 -16.15
CA ASP A 462 6.45 4.05 -15.21
C ASP A 462 6.77 5.03 -14.10
N ALA A 463 6.34 4.76 -12.89
CA ALA A 463 6.77 5.45 -11.69
C ALA A 463 7.95 4.68 -11.07
N PHE A 464 9.15 5.16 -11.31
CA PHE A 464 10.41 4.54 -10.94
C PHE A 464 11.04 5.21 -9.74
N THR A 465 11.64 4.43 -8.85
CA THR A 465 12.47 4.91 -7.73
C THR A 465 13.57 3.90 -7.39
N SER A 466 14.71 4.39 -6.87
CA SER A 466 15.77 3.54 -6.31
C SER A 466 16.36 4.20 -5.08
N ARG A 467 17.28 3.53 -4.38
CA ARG A 467 17.96 4.10 -3.20
C ARG A 467 18.62 5.46 -3.45
N SER A 468 19.01 5.75 -4.68
CA SER A 468 19.69 7.00 -5.08
C SER A 468 18.85 7.93 -5.92
N GLN A 469 17.62 7.51 -6.35
CA GLN A 469 16.76 8.26 -7.24
C GLN A 469 15.38 8.50 -6.61
N PRO A 470 14.99 9.76 -6.35
CA PRO A 470 13.62 10.06 -5.94
C PRO A 470 12.62 9.67 -7.02
N PRO A 471 11.33 9.48 -6.66
CA PRO A 471 10.32 9.02 -7.61
C PRO A 471 10.28 9.84 -8.88
N GLN A 472 10.51 9.19 -10.02
CA GLN A 472 10.36 9.75 -11.37
C GLN A 472 9.15 9.14 -12.06
N VAL A 473 8.48 9.88 -12.92
CA VAL A 473 7.36 9.37 -13.71
C VAL A 473 7.64 9.59 -15.19
N SER A 474 7.71 8.51 -15.94
CA SER A 474 7.96 8.51 -17.39
C SER A 474 6.83 7.82 -18.15
N LEU A 475 6.61 8.24 -19.39
CA LEU A 475 5.78 7.56 -20.39
C LEU A 475 6.71 6.81 -21.33
N ARG A 476 6.44 5.52 -21.55
CA ARG A 476 7.28 4.63 -22.34
C ARG A 476 6.45 3.80 -23.32
N ASN A 477 7.07 3.39 -24.41
CA ASN A 477 6.52 2.37 -25.31
C ASN A 477 6.58 0.99 -24.63
N ALA A 478 5.76 0.04 -25.08
CA ALA A 478 5.71 -1.33 -24.54
C ALA A 478 7.02 -2.12 -24.67
N ASP A 479 7.97 -1.65 -25.46
CA ASP A 479 9.33 -2.21 -25.56
C ASP A 479 10.32 -1.65 -24.53
N GLY A 480 9.88 -0.67 -23.71
CA GLY A 480 10.69 0.00 -22.70
C GLY A 480 11.30 1.34 -23.14
N SER A 481 11.26 1.67 -24.44
CA SER A 481 11.82 2.93 -24.94
C SER A 481 11.07 4.16 -24.42
N LEU A 482 11.83 5.19 -24.02
CA LEU A 482 11.30 6.41 -23.42
C LEU A 482 10.58 7.28 -24.49
N ILE A 483 9.33 7.64 -24.20
CA ILE A 483 8.61 8.66 -24.97
C ILE A 483 8.88 10.05 -24.37
N THR A 484 8.64 10.19 -23.05
CA THR A 484 8.84 11.45 -22.33
C THR A 484 8.81 11.25 -20.82
N TYR A 485 9.22 12.26 -20.05
CA TYR A 485 8.99 12.34 -18.62
C TYR A 485 7.77 13.21 -18.33
N LEU A 486 6.85 12.71 -17.49
CA LEU A 486 5.82 13.49 -16.84
C LEU A 486 6.41 14.24 -15.62
N LEU A 487 7.29 13.57 -14.89
CA LEU A 487 8.01 14.11 -13.74
C LEU A 487 9.45 13.58 -13.74
N LYS A 488 10.43 14.45 -13.98
CA LYS A 488 11.85 14.08 -13.91
C LYS A 488 12.36 13.99 -12.47
N ASN A 489 11.81 14.81 -11.59
CA ASN A 489 12.14 14.87 -10.17
C ASN A 489 13.66 14.78 -9.88
N ARG A 490 14.44 15.65 -10.51
CA ARG A 490 15.90 15.68 -10.33
C ARG A 490 16.25 16.31 -9.00
N LEU A 491 17.23 15.74 -8.32
CA LEU A 491 17.85 16.35 -7.11
C LEU A 491 18.77 17.52 -7.52
N ASP A 492 18.24 18.51 -8.24
CA ASP A 492 18.94 19.76 -8.50
C ASP A 492 18.65 20.78 -7.38
N GLU A 493 19.28 21.95 -7.42
CA GLU A 493 19.16 23.00 -6.41
C GLU A 493 17.72 23.47 -6.13
N ARG A 494 16.79 23.22 -7.06
CA ARG A 494 15.37 23.57 -6.90
C ARG A 494 14.53 22.47 -6.26
N HIS A 495 15.10 21.27 -6.08
CA HIS A 495 14.41 20.17 -5.44
C HIS A 495 14.20 20.46 -3.94
N PRO A 496 13.02 20.21 -3.35
CA PRO A 496 12.75 20.49 -1.94
C PRO A 496 13.71 19.81 -0.96
N ASP A 497 14.27 18.65 -1.32
CA ASP A 497 15.25 17.90 -0.51
C ASP A 497 16.70 18.37 -0.73
N ALA A 498 16.96 19.21 -1.75
CA ALA A 498 18.34 19.66 -2.08
C ALA A 498 19.13 20.23 -0.89
N PRO A 499 18.54 21.04 0.01
CA PRO A 499 19.25 21.56 1.18
C PRO A 499 19.69 20.48 2.16
N TYR A 500 19.09 19.28 2.09
CA TYR A 500 19.27 18.21 3.08
C TYR A 500 20.01 17.00 2.51
N VAL A 501 20.01 16.81 1.16
CA VAL A 501 20.42 15.55 0.51
C VAL A 501 21.89 15.18 0.77
N ALA A 502 22.78 16.18 0.97
CA ALA A 502 24.19 15.93 1.24
C ALA A 502 24.40 15.13 2.54
N ASP A 503 23.50 15.29 3.50
CA ASP A 503 23.49 14.57 4.77
C ASP A 503 22.44 13.45 4.82
N ASN A 504 21.97 12.96 3.69
CA ASN A 504 21.11 11.80 3.67
C ASN A 504 21.92 10.50 3.71
N SER A 505 21.61 9.64 4.67
CA SER A 505 22.17 8.30 4.75
C SER A 505 21.57 7.42 3.65
N VAL A 506 22.42 6.90 2.77
CA VAL A 506 22.03 5.93 1.74
C VAL A 506 22.17 4.52 2.33
N PRO A 507 21.14 3.65 2.22
CA PRO A 507 21.18 2.34 2.84
C PRO A 507 22.16 1.38 2.17
N GLU A 508 22.85 0.59 2.99
CA GLU A 508 23.60 -0.59 2.59
C GLU A 508 22.71 -1.82 2.70
N PHE A 509 22.72 -2.68 1.67
CA PHE A 509 21.92 -3.90 1.62
C PHE A 509 22.78 -5.13 1.86
N GLY A 510 22.19 -6.17 2.45
CA GLY A 510 22.82 -7.46 2.61
C GLY A 510 21.82 -8.55 2.98
N THR A 511 22.35 -9.73 3.29
CA THR A 511 21.57 -10.88 3.73
C THR A 511 22.17 -11.53 4.96
N ILE A 512 21.33 -12.12 5.81
CA ILE A 512 21.69 -12.92 6.96
C ILE A 512 20.98 -14.27 6.79
N PRO A 513 21.62 -15.43 7.02
CA PRO A 513 20.94 -16.71 6.92
C PRO A 513 19.94 -16.88 8.07
N ALA A 514 18.71 -17.30 7.77
CA ALA A 514 17.76 -17.78 8.78
C ALA A 514 18.20 -19.15 9.35
N ALA A 515 17.54 -19.63 10.39
CA ALA A 515 17.86 -20.92 11.00
C ALA A 515 17.72 -22.12 10.04
N ASP A 516 16.87 -22.00 9.02
CA ASP A 516 16.67 -22.99 7.95
C ASP A 516 17.55 -22.73 6.71
N GLY A 517 18.46 -21.74 6.76
CA GLY A 517 19.37 -21.38 5.69
C GLY A 517 18.79 -20.40 4.64
N GLN A 518 17.53 -20.03 4.75
CA GLN A 518 16.94 -19.03 3.86
C GLN A 518 17.55 -17.63 4.10
N ALA A 519 17.75 -16.84 3.04
CA ALA A 519 18.34 -15.51 3.17
C ALA A 519 17.33 -14.49 3.70
N LEU A 520 17.62 -13.84 4.81
CA LEU A 520 16.88 -12.71 5.33
C LEU A 520 17.51 -11.42 4.78
N TYR A 521 16.79 -10.67 3.96
CA TYR A 521 17.28 -9.42 3.40
C TYR A 521 17.18 -8.31 4.45
N TYR A 522 18.25 -7.49 4.53
CA TYR A 522 18.28 -6.33 5.41
C TYR A 522 18.80 -5.08 4.69
N ARG A 523 18.53 -3.92 5.26
CA ARG A 523 19.20 -2.66 4.95
C ARG A 523 19.62 -1.94 6.22
N VAL A 524 20.80 -1.27 6.16
CA VAL A 524 21.39 -0.49 7.24
C VAL A 524 21.58 0.94 6.79
N PHE A 525 21.14 1.88 7.60
CA PHE A 525 21.43 3.31 7.45
C PHE A 525 22.43 3.69 8.53
N LYS A 526 23.60 4.19 8.12
CA LYS A 526 24.62 4.67 9.04
C LYS A 526 24.37 6.12 9.42
N PRO A 527 24.84 6.58 10.60
CA PRO A 527 24.75 7.99 10.99
C PRO A 527 25.38 8.92 9.96
N VAL A 528 24.87 10.13 9.86
CA VAL A 528 25.51 11.18 9.09
C VAL A 528 26.91 11.47 9.67
N HIS A 529 27.90 11.71 8.80
CA HIS A 529 29.31 11.85 9.17
C HIS A 529 29.84 10.62 9.93
N PHE A 530 29.50 9.43 9.42
CA PHE A 530 29.90 8.14 9.99
C PHE A 530 31.43 8.03 10.15
N ASP A 531 31.86 7.75 11.39
CA ASP A 531 33.24 7.46 11.73
C ASP A 531 33.37 6.00 12.16
N PRO A 532 34.07 5.15 11.41
CA PRO A 532 34.16 3.70 11.71
C PRO A 532 34.89 3.41 13.04
N ALA A 533 35.59 4.37 13.61
CA ALA A 533 36.27 4.25 14.92
C ALA A 533 35.33 4.48 16.10
N LYS A 534 34.14 5.04 15.86
CA LYS A 534 33.13 5.30 16.90
C LYS A 534 32.12 4.17 16.99
N ARG A 535 31.51 4.05 18.18
CA ARG A 535 30.37 3.16 18.42
C ARG A 535 29.10 3.99 18.58
N TYR A 536 28.09 3.64 17.83
CA TYR A 536 26.81 4.35 17.76
C TYR A 536 25.68 3.55 18.40
N PRO A 537 24.70 4.19 19.04
CA PRO A 537 23.44 3.50 19.38
C PRO A 537 22.73 3.09 18.09
N ALA A 538 21.96 1.98 18.18
CA ALA A 538 21.26 1.45 17.03
C ALA A 538 19.77 1.30 17.30
N ILE A 539 18.95 1.41 16.26
CA ILE A 539 17.51 1.26 16.30
C ILE A 539 17.09 0.25 15.23
N VAL A 540 16.37 -0.78 15.65
CA VAL A 540 15.68 -1.72 14.76
C VAL A 540 14.31 -1.13 14.42
N ASP A 541 14.06 -0.82 13.16
CA ASP A 541 12.75 -0.41 12.62
C ASP A 541 12.05 -1.66 12.09
N VAL A 542 11.15 -2.24 12.88
CA VAL A 542 10.50 -3.51 12.59
C VAL A 542 9.04 -3.34 12.17
N TYR A 543 8.62 -4.09 11.14
CA TYR A 543 7.23 -4.45 10.95
C TYR A 543 7.02 -5.94 11.24
N GLY A 544 7.70 -6.81 10.51
CA GLY A 544 7.76 -8.24 10.75
C GLY A 544 6.51 -9.04 10.41
N GLY A 545 5.41 -8.36 10.08
CA GLY A 545 4.12 -9.00 9.81
C GLY A 545 4.04 -9.68 8.45
N PRO A 546 3.15 -10.69 8.34
CA PRO A 546 2.97 -11.46 7.12
C PRO A 546 2.54 -10.58 5.93
N GLY A 547 2.97 -11.00 4.74
CA GLY A 547 2.60 -10.35 3.49
C GLY A 547 3.14 -8.92 3.30
N VAL A 548 4.06 -8.44 4.17
CA VAL A 548 4.66 -7.11 4.08
C VAL A 548 6.17 -7.18 3.92
N GLN A 549 6.71 -6.42 2.99
CA GLN A 549 8.13 -6.27 2.74
C GLN A 549 8.58 -4.83 3.07
N ARG A 550 9.67 -4.68 3.83
CA ARG A 550 10.25 -3.40 4.25
C ARG A 550 11.55 -3.09 3.54
N VAL A 551 12.30 -4.11 3.19
CA VAL A 551 13.62 -3.98 2.56
C VAL A 551 13.45 -3.90 1.04
N LEU A 552 13.43 -2.67 0.52
CA LEU A 552 13.25 -2.38 -0.90
C LEU A 552 14.33 -1.41 -1.37
N ASP A 553 14.78 -1.60 -2.62
CA ASP A 553 15.65 -0.65 -3.30
C ASP A 553 14.83 0.53 -3.82
N SER A 554 14.42 1.38 -2.89
CA SER A 554 13.60 2.55 -3.13
C SER A 554 14.14 3.77 -2.39
N TRP A 555 13.78 4.96 -2.89
CA TRP A 555 14.15 6.22 -2.28
C TRP A 555 13.59 6.34 -0.85
N THR A 556 14.46 6.56 0.09
CA THR A 556 14.06 6.80 1.47
C THR A 556 13.87 8.29 1.74
N GLY A 557 14.67 9.16 1.08
CA GLY A 557 14.59 10.62 1.15
C GLY A 557 14.50 11.17 2.57
N ALA A 558 14.06 12.40 2.71
CA ALA A 558 13.78 12.99 4.00
C ALA A 558 12.62 12.24 4.69
N SER A 559 12.93 11.55 5.77
CA SER A 559 12.04 10.66 6.52
C SER A 559 12.43 10.60 7.99
N PHE A 560 11.64 9.96 8.82
CA PHE A 560 12.01 9.74 10.23
C PHE A 560 13.31 8.93 10.35
N THR A 561 13.57 7.98 9.45
CA THR A 561 14.86 7.27 9.37
C THR A 561 16.02 8.26 9.22
N GLN A 562 15.89 9.29 8.35
CA GLN A 562 16.92 10.31 8.18
C GLN A 562 17.06 11.23 9.40
N ILE A 563 15.98 11.51 10.13
CA ILE A 563 16.03 12.19 11.43
C ILE A 563 16.87 11.38 12.43
N LEU A 564 16.63 10.09 12.51
CA LEU A 564 17.37 9.19 13.41
C LEU A 564 18.86 9.11 13.06
N THR A 565 19.21 9.02 11.76
CA THR A 565 20.61 8.97 11.33
C THR A 565 21.35 10.28 11.63
N ARG A 566 20.68 11.43 11.48
CA ARG A 566 21.22 12.75 11.87
C ARG A 566 21.35 12.90 13.39
N ALA A 567 20.45 12.27 14.13
CA ALA A 567 20.57 12.18 15.58
C ALA A 567 21.67 11.21 16.05
N GLY A 568 22.41 10.57 15.14
CA GLY A 568 23.56 9.72 15.44
C GLY A 568 23.22 8.25 15.65
N TYR A 569 22.03 7.76 15.22
CA TYR A 569 21.64 6.36 15.28
C TYR A 569 22.01 5.60 14.01
N VAL A 570 22.43 4.35 14.18
CA VAL A 570 22.36 3.35 13.11
C VAL A 570 20.91 2.85 13.06
N VAL A 571 20.29 2.85 11.87
CA VAL A 571 18.93 2.31 11.69
C VAL A 571 19.00 1.03 10.87
N PHE A 572 18.34 -0.03 11.35
CA PHE A 572 18.36 -1.36 10.76
C PHE A 572 16.94 -1.83 10.46
N GLN A 573 16.74 -2.39 9.27
CA GLN A 573 15.50 -3.02 8.86
C GLN A 573 15.80 -4.40 8.28
N LEU A 574 14.97 -5.40 8.61
CA LEU A 574 15.10 -6.77 8.15
C LEU A 574 13.73 -7.33 7.77
N ASP A 575 13.67 -8.05 6.65
CA ASP A 575 12.52 -8.87 6.27
C ASP A 575 12.72 -10.30 6.78
N ASN A 576 11.94 -10.66 7.80
CA ASN A 576 11.92 -12.00 8.38
C ASN A 576 11.05 -12.97 7.57
N ARG A 577 11.12 -14.27 7.86
CA ARG A 577 10.17 -15.25 7.32
C ARG A 577 8.74 -14.84 7.67
N GLY A 578 7.81 -15.09 6.75
CA GLY A 578 6.47 -14.53 6.75
C GLY A 578 6.30 -13.32 5.82
N SER A 579 7.39 -12.61 5.46
CA SER A 579 7.34 -11.48 4.52
C SER A 579 7.00 -11.92 3.10
N ALA A 580 6.44 -10.98 2.30
CA ALA A 580 5.98 -11.23 0.92
C ALA A 580 7.11 -11.49 -0.09
N SER A 581 6.71 -11.93 -1.28
CA SER A 581 7.54 -12.01 -2.50
C SER A 581 8.70 -13.00 -2.44
N ARG A 582 8.66 -13.95 -1.53
CA ARG A 582 9.72 -14.93 -1.30
C ARG A 582 9.26 -16.38 -1.47
N GLY A 583 8.01 -16.59 -1.90
CA GLY A 583 7.37 -17.87 -2.07
C GLY A 583 6.84 -18.49 -0.77
N THR A 584 6.03 -19.55 -0.92
CA THR A 584 5.28 -20.17 0.19
C THR A 584 6.18 -20.76 1.27
N ALA A 585 7.32 -21.33 0.91
CA ALA A 585 8.29 -21.87 1.87
C ALA A 585 8.89 -20.81 2.82
N PHE A 586 8.92 -19.55 2.39
CA PHE A 586 9.36 -18.43 3.23
C PHE A 586 8.22 -17.86 4.08
N GLN A 587 6.99 -17.92 3.59
CA GLN A 587 5.82 -17.36 4.25
C GLN A 587 5.21 -18.33 5.26
N ALA A 588 5.02 -19.59 4.89
CA ALA A 588 4.30 -20.59 5.68
C ALA A 588 4.85 -20.92 7.10
N PRO A 589 6.14 -20.72 7.45
CA PRO A 589 6.63 -21.04 8.80
C PRO A 589 5.92 -20.32 9.95
N ILE A 590 5.20 -19.23 9.68
CA ILE A 590 4.41 -18.50 10.69
C ILE A 590 3.03 -19.14 10.95
N HIS A 591 2.58 -20.06 10.10
CA HIS A 591 1.25 -20.66 10.20
C HIS A 591 1.07 -21.45 11.52
N GLY A 592 -0.04 -21.19 12.20
CA GLY A 592 -0.38 -21.74 13.50
C GLY A 592 0.22 -21.00 14.71
N ARG A 593 1.25 -20.18 14.52
CA ARG A 593 1.94 -19.46 15.61
C ARG A 593 2.59 -18.17 15.13
N LEU A 594 2.04 -17.03 15.51
CA LEU A 594 2.65 -15.74 15.28
C LEU A 594 3.62 -15.36 16.40
N GLY A 595 4.67 -14.58 16.07
CA GLY A 595 5.65 -14.11 17.05
C GLY A 595 6.67 -15.15 17.50
N GLU A 596 6.84 -16.25 16.79
CA GLU A 596 7.91 -17.23 17.04
C GLU A 596 9.03 -17.11 15.99
N VAL A 597 8.74 -17.46 14.75
CA VAL A 597 9.72 -17.47 13.65
C VAL A 597 10.17 -16.05 13.32
N GLU A 598 9.25 -15.11 13.24
CA GLU A 598 9.51 -13.70 12.96
C GLU A 598 10.38 -13.06 14.05
N VAL A 599 10.07 -13.35 15.33
CA VAL A 599 10.88 -12.88 16.46
C VAL A 599 12.27 -13.48 16.41
N ALA A 600 12.39 -14.79 16.17
CA ALA A 600 13.70 -15.47 16.08
C ALA A 600 14.57 -14.86 14.97
N ASP A 601 14.00 -14.58 13.80
CA ASP A 601 14.71 -13.97 12.68
C ASP A 601 15.12 -12.51 12.98
N GLN A 602 14.23 -11.72 13.59
CA GLN A 602 14.54 -10.35 14.02
C GLN A 602 15.62 -10.31 15.11
N VAL A 603 15.59 -11.25 16.06
CA VAL A 603 16.64 -11.41 17.09
C VAL A 603 17.99 -11.75 16.43
N GLN A 604 18.00 -12.65 15.45
CA GLN A 604 19.21 -12.96 14.70
C GLN A 604 19.76 -11.71 13.97
N GLY A 605 18.89 -10.94 13.32
CA GLY A 605 19.26 -9.68 12.71
C GLY A 605 19.81 -8.65 13.70
N ALA A 606 19.14 -8.48 14.85
CA ALA A 606 19.56 -7.56 15.89
C ALA A 606 20.90 -7.98 16.55
N ARG A 607 21.15 -9.28 16.73
CA ARG A 607 22.45 -9.79 17.19
C ARG A 607 23.56 -9.56 16.16
N TRP A 608 23.27 -9.78 14.87
CA TRP A 608 24.19 -9.44 13.80
C TRP A 608 24.54 -7.94 13.82
N LEU A 609 23.52 -7.07 13.99
CA LEU A 609 23.70 -5.62 14.08
C LEU A 609 24.58 -5.25 15.31
N ALA A 610 24.27 -5.81 16.48
CA ALA A 610 25.02 -5.55 17.73
C ALA A 610 26.49 -6.02 17.65
N ALA A 611 26.80 -6.99 16.80
CA ALA A 611 28.17 -7.50 16.60
C ALA A 611 29.01 -6.60 15.65
N GLN A 612 28.42 -5.61 15.00
CA GLN A 612 29.16 -4.69 14.14
C GLN A 612 30.09 -3.81 14.98
N SER A 613 31.34 -3.60 14.53
CA SER A 613 32.36 -2.85 15.26
C SER A 613 31.92 -1.40 15.59
N TYR A 614 31.06 -0.84 14.78
CA TYR A 614 30.53 0.52 14.89
C TYR A 614 29.24 0.63 15.70
N VAL A 615 28.70 -0.49 16.22
CA VAL A 615 27.47 -0.49 17.03
C VAL A 615 27.82 -0.66 18.52
N ASP A 616 27.21 0.15 19.37
CA ASP A 616 27.23 -0.08 20.80
C ASP A 616 26.12 -1.06 21.19
N ALA A 617 26.49 -2.31 21.41
CA ALA A 617 25.58 -3.39 21.78
C ALA A 617 24.79 -3.12 23.07
N ALA A 618 25.25 -2.22 23.95
CA ALA A 618 24.53 -1.83 25.16
C ALA A 618 23.42 -0.79 24.90
N ARG A 619 23.34 -0.22 23.68
CA ARG A 619 22.42 0.86 23.31
C ARG A 619 21.62 0.53 22.04
N VAL A 620 20.94 -0.62 22.05
CA VAL A 620 20.06 -1.04 20.97
C VAL A 620 18.60 -0.83 21.36
N GLY A 621 17.87 -0.10 20.52
CA GLY A 621 16.44 0.14 20.62
C GLY A 621 15.66 -0.55 19.50
N VAL A 622 14.33 -0.57 19.63
CA VAL A 622 13.42 -1.11 18.61
C VAL A 622 12.14 -0.26 18.53
N TYR A 623 11.59 -0.09 17.35
CA TYR A 623 10.24 0.47 17.19
C TYR A 623 9.51 -0.15 16.02
N GLY A 624 8.19 -0.15 16.13
CA GLY A 624 7.30 -0.55 15.07
C GLY A 624 5.86 -0.14 15.31
N TRP A 625 5.03 -0.25 14.27
CA TRP A 625 3.61 0.16 14.28
C TRP A 625 2.71 -1.01 13.90
N SER A 626 1.53 -1.14 14.53
CA SER A 626 0.57 -2.20 14.25
C SER A 626 1.17 -3.58 14.56
N TYR A 627 1.32 -4.48 13.59
CA TYR A 627 2.10 -5.71 13.77
C TYR A 627 3.53 -5.42 14.23
N GLY A 628 4.15 -4.34 13.74
CA GLY A 628 5.47 -3.90 14.22
C GLY A 628 5.46 -3.47 15.69
N GLY A 629 4.34 -2.91 16.17
CA GLY A 629 4.12 -2.65 17.60
C GLY A 629 4.06 -3.95 18.42
N TYR A 630 3.35 -4.94 17.92
CA TYR A 630 3.35 -6.31 18.47
C TYR A 630 4.76 -6.91 18.50
N MET A 631 5.48 -6.85 17.37
CA MET A 631 6.87 -7.32 17.29
C MET A 631 7.79 -6.59 18.29
N THR A 632 7.63 -5.28 18.45
CA THR A 632 8.38 -4.50 19.46
C THR A 632 8.15 -5.04 20.87
N LEU A 633 6.90 -5.33 21.24
CA LEU A 633 6.58 -5.92 22.55
C LEU A 633 7.19 -7.31 22.71
N MET A 634 7.02 -8.17 21.70
CA MET A 634 7.59 -9.53 21.73
C MET A 634 9.11 -9.51 21.85
N LEU A 635 9.80 -8.64 21.13
CA LEU A 635 11.25 -8.48 21.19
C LEU A 635 11.71 -7.94 22.57
N MET A 636 11.04 -6.91 23.09
CA MET A 636 11.35 -6.32 24.40
C MET A 636 11.12 -7.30 25.56
N PHE A 637 10.11 -8.16 25.46
CA PHE A 637 9.75 -9.09 26.52
C PHE A 637 10.57 -10.38 26.48
N ARG A 638 10.89 -10.90 25.29
CA ARG A 638 11.59 -12.19 25.12
C ARG A 638 13.11 -12.03 25.07
N GLU A 639 13.64 -10.87 24.64
CA GLU A 639 15.08 -10.60 24.55
C GLU A 639 15.50 -9.35 25.35
N PRO A 640 15.22 -9.32 26.67
CA PRO A 640 15.42 -8.12 27.50
C PRO A 640 16.88 -7.69 27.63
N GLN A 641 17.83 -8.55 27.30
CA GLN A 641 19.27 -8.23 27.33
C GLN A 641 19.71 -7.50 26.05
N LEU A 642 18.98 -7.70 24.95
CA LEU A 642 19.33 -7.12 23.66
C LEU A 642 18.77 -5.70 23.49
N PHE A 643 17.51 -5.48 23.87
CA PHE A 643 16.82 -4.21 23.65
C PHE A 643 16.71 -3.38 24.95
N LYS A 644 17.24 -2.16 24.93
CA LYS A 644 17.24 -1.23 26.08
C LYS A 644 16.07 -0.27 26.08
N ALA A 645 15.53 0.06 24.89
CA ALA A 645 14.38 0.94 24.72
C ALA A 645 13.51 0.46 23.57
N GLY A 646 12.19 0.51 23.74
CA GLY A 646 11.24 0.13 22.68
C GLY A 646 10.08 1.12 22.58
N VAL A 647 9.66 1.41 21.33
CA VAL A 647 8.45 2.19 21.05
C VAL A 647 7.45 1.30 20.31
N SER A 648 6.36 0.96 20.98
CA SER A 648 5.29 0.11 20.46
C SER A 648 4.10 0.96 20.06
N GLY A 649 3.85 1.09 18.76
CA GLY A 649 2.76 1.88 18.21
C GLY A 649 1.55 1.02 17.84
N ALA A 650 0.37 1.38 18.32
CA ALA A 650 -0.93 0.74 18.03
C ALA A 650 -0.85 -0.81 17.96
N PRO A 651 -0.28 -1.47 19.01
CA PRO A 651 0.04 -2.89 18.95
C PRO A 651 -1.19 -3.79 19.04
N VAL A 652 -1.18 -4.89 18.27
CA VAL A 652 -1.96 -6.07 18.65
C VAL A 652 -1.28 -6.71 19.86
N THR A 653 -2.03 -7.03 20.89
CA THR A 653 -1.50 -7.67 22.12
C THR A 653 -2.14 -9.02 22.38
N ASP A 654 -3.31 -9.21 21.82
CA ASP A 654 -4.13 -10.41 21.94
C ASP A 654 -4.85 -10.65 20.61
N TRP A 655 -4.46 -11.68 19.90
CA TRP A 655 -5.01 -12.02 18.60
C TRP A 655 -6.50 -12.39 18.63
N THR A 656 -7.04 -12.72 19.80
CA THR A 656 -8.48 -12.93 19.98
C THR A 656 -9.31 -11.64 19.84
N LEU A 657 -8.66 -10.48 19.79
CA LEU A 657 -9.29 -9.17 19.63
C LEU A 657 -9.25 -8.66 18.18
N TYR A 658 -8.60 -9.40 17.27
CA TYR A 658 -8.47 -8.98 15.87
C TYR A 658 -9.49 -9.71 14.99
N ASP A 659 -9.57 -9.31 13.69
CA ASP A 659 -10.63 -9.80 12.80
C ASP A 659 -10.44 -11.27 12.37
N THR A 660 -11.51 -11.82 11.80
CA THR A 660 -11.60 -13.21 11.37
C THR A 660 -10.65 -13.50 10.20
N HIS A 661 -10.66 -12.68 9.15
CA HIS A 661 -9.96 -13.02 7.91
C HIS A 661 -8.44 -13.01 8.10
N TYR A 662 -7.89 -11.95 8.71
CA TYR A 662 -6.45 -11.87 8.97
C TYR A 662 -6.00 -12.92 9.99
N THR A 663 -6.68 -12.98 11.13
CA THR A 663 -6.20 -13.79 12.24
C THR A 663 -6.35 -15.28 11.95
N GLU A 664 -7.50 -15.70 11.39
CA GLU A 664 -7.74 -17.13 11.11
C GLU A 664 -6.92 -17.64 9.92
N ARG A 665 -6.49 -16.77 9.00
CA ARG A 665 -5.52 -17.11 7.95
C ARG A 665 -4.23 -17.67 8.54
N TYR A 666 -3.73 -17.05 9.60
CA TYR A 666 -2.44 -17.39 10.15
C TYR A 666 -2.53 -18.31 11.38
N LEU A 667 -3.59 -18.25 12.16
CA LEU A 667 -3.73 -18.98 13.41
C LEU A 667 -4.85 -20.05 13.39
N GLY A 668 -5.71 -20.06 12.38
CA GLY A 668 -6.97 -20.81 12.44
C GLY A 668 -7.96 -20.19 13.44
N LYS A 669 -9.08 -20.88 13.71
CA LYS A 669 -10.04 -20.43 14.71
C LYS A 669 -9.47 -20.64 16.14
N PRO A 670 -9.73 -19.72 17.10
CA PRO A 670 -9.22 -19.88 18.47
C PRO A 670 -9.72 -21.16 19.16
N GLN A 671 -10.88 -21.69 18.76
CA GLN A 671 -11.43 -22.94 19.26
C GLN A 671 -10.58 -24.16 18.85
N ASP A 672 -9.94 -24.07 17.68
CA ASP A 672 -9.16 -25.17 17.10
C ASP A 672 -7.65 -25.05 17.44
N ASN A 673 -7.17 -23.84 17.80
CA ASN A 673 -5.77 -23.56 18.06
C ASN A 673 -5.54 -22.67 19.31
N ALA A 674 -6.18 -23.00 20.44
CA ALA A 674 -6.05 -22.21 21.68
C ALA A 674 -4.59 -22.04 22.14
N ALA A 675 -3.75 -23.08 21.99
CA ALA A 675 -2.33 -23.01 22.33
C ALA A 675 -1.54 -22.04 21.45
N GLY A 676 -1.82 -22.01 20.15
CA GLY A 676 -1.22 -21.06 19.21
C GLY A 676 -1.58 -19.60 19.54
N TYR A 677 -2.86 -19.33 19.85
CA TYR A 677 -3.30 -18.00 20.30
C TYR A 677 -2.63 -17.57 21.61
N GLN A 678 -2.52 -18.49 22.59
CA GLN A 678 -1.84 -18.19 23.85
C GLN A 678 -0.35 -17.88 23.63
N ALA A 679 0.34 -18.66 22.81
CA ALA A 679 1.76 -18.46 22.49
C ALA A 679 1.98 -17.19 21.66
N SER A 680 1.03 -16.80 20.82
CA SER A 680 1.09 -15.59 19.98
C SER A 680 0.71 -14.31 20.74
N ALA A 681 0.06 -14.39 21.91
CA ALA A 681 -0.24 -13.22 22.73
C ALA A 681 1.02 -12.70 23.44
N VAL A 682 1.08 -11.39 23.71
CA VAL A 682 2.24 -10.79 24.41
C VAL A 682 2.25 -11.06 25.92
N PHE A 683 1.10 -11.39 26.50
CA PHE A 683 0.91 -11.47 27.95
C PHE A 683 1.74 -12.55 28.67
N PRO A 684 1.97 -13.75 28.10
CA PRO A 684 2.84 -14.76 28.73
C PRO A 684 4.27 -14.28 28.94
N TYR A 685 4.73 -13.33 28.11
CA TYR A 685 6.11 -12.84 28.08
C TYR A 685 6.30 -11.51 28.80
N ALA A 686 5.22 -10.84 29.23
CA ALA A 686 5.25 -9.46 29.73
C ALA A 686 6.15 -9.28 30.98
N ASP A 687 6.32 -10.33 31.83
CA ASP A 687 7.25 -10.29 32.98
C ASP A 687 8.71 -10.13 32.54
N GLY A 688 9.06 -10.48 31.31
CA GLY A 688 10.39 -10.31 30.75
C GLY A 688 10.81 -8.87 30.52
N LEU A 689 9.90 -7.88 30.56
CA LEU A 689 10.26 -6.47 30.37
C LEU A 689 11.32 -6.00 31.36
N ARG A 690 12.48 -5.51 30.84
CA ARG A 690 13.59 -4.93 31.62
C ARG A 690 14.00 -3.55 31.09
N GLY A 691 13.90 -3.34 29.78
CA GLY A 691 14.18 -2.07 29.12
C GLY A 691 13.06 -1.03 29.31
N LYS A 692 13.27 0.15 28.76
CA LYS A 692 12.28 1.24 28.75
C LYS A 692 11.27 1.01 27.63
N LEU A 693 9.99 1.13 27.91
CA LEU A 693 8.91 0.93 26.94
C LEU A 693 8.03 2.17 26.87
N LEU A 694 7.80 2.67 25.64
CA LEU A 694 6.77 3.65 25.31
C LEU A 694 5.70 3.00 24.45
N VAL A 695 4.44 3.08 24.85
CA VAL A 695 3.30 2.63 24.05
C VAL A 695 2.58 3.87 23.48
N ILE A 696 2.37 3.89 22.17
CA ILE A 696 1.65 4.96 21.45
C ILE A 696 0.39 4.37 20.85
N HIS A 697 -0.81 4.98 21.06
CA HIS A 697 -2.05 4.49 20.47
C HIS A 697 -3.08 5.61 20.29
N GLY A 698 -3.85 5.54 19.19
CA GLY A 698 -5.02 6.40 18.98
C GLY A 698 -6.22 5.90 19.77
N MET A 699 -6.94 6.81 20.43
CA MET A 699 -8.06 6.44 21.31
C MET A 699 -9.35 6.14 20.54
N SER A 700 -9.38 6.38 19.22
CA SER A 700 -10.50 6.08 18.33
C SER A 700 -10.10 5.07 17.24
N ASP A 701 -9.05 4.25 17.48
CA ASP A 701 -8.59 3.22 16.55
C ASP A 701 -9.69 2.17 16.33
N ASP A 702 -10.15 2.02 15.09
CA ASP A 702 -11.24 1.14 14.68
C ASP A 702 -10.75 -0.12 13.96
N ASN A 703 -9.43 -0.28 13.83
CA ASN A 703 -8.76 -1.47 13.28
C ASN A 703 -8.11 -2.29 14.40
N VAL A 704 -7.05 -1.79 15.02
CA VAL A 704 -6.47 -2.37 16.22
C VAL A 704 -7.08 -1.66 17.43
N LEU A 705 -8.16 -2.21 17.96
CA LEU A 705 -8.92 -1.57 19.03
C LEU A 705 -8.03 -1.17 20.21
N PHE A 706 -8.24 0.03 20.77
CA PHE A 706 -7.50 0.56 21.91
C PHE A 706 -7.52 -0.40 23.14
N LEU A 707 -8.49 -1.30 23.18
CA LEU A 707 -8.58 -2.38 24.17
C LEU A 707 -7.31 -3.24 24.22
N ASN A 708 -6.59 -3.42 23.10
CA ASN A 708 -5.29 -4.09 23.10
C ASN A 708 -4.30 -3.43 24.06
N SER A 709 -4.19 -2.10 23.99
CA SER A 709 -3.29 -1.33 24.86
C SER A 709 -3.78 -1.30 26.31
N THR A 710 -5.07 -1.13 26.57
CA THR A 710 -5.58 -1.10 27.96
C THR A 710 -5.38 -2.43 28.68
N LYS A 711 -5.54 -3.58 27.99
CA LYS A 711 -5.20 -4.90 28.53
C LYS A 711 -3.69 -5.01 28.86
N LEU A 712 -2.83 -4.50 27.99
CA LEU A 712 -1.38 -4.48 28.20
C LEU A 712 -1.03 -3.62 29.41
N PHE A 713 -1.58 -2.41 29.52
CA PHE A 713 -1.32 -1.50 30.64
C PHE A 713 -1.67 -2.17 31.96
N ARG A 714 -2.86 -2.77 32.04
CA ARG A 714 -3.29 -3.51 33.25
C ARG A 714 -2.31 -4.63 33.58
N ARG A 715 -1.91 -5.44 32.60
CA ARG A 715 -0.97 -6.55 32.82
C ARG A 715 0.39 -6.07 33.32
N LEU A 716 0.95 -5.00 32.76
CA LEU A 716 2.24 -4.46 33.18
C LEU A 716 2.15 -3.83 34.59
N GLN A 717 1.03 -3.16 34.92
CA GLN A 717 0.76 -2.65 36.26
C GLN A 717 0.71 -3.77 37.30
N ASP A 718 -0.03 -4.86 37.01
CA ASP A 718 -0.11 -6.04 37.89
C ASP A 718 1.25 -6.70 38.15
N LEU A 719 2.17 -6.62 37.19
CA LEU A 719 3.54 -7.09 37.27
C LEU A 719 4.51 -6.09 37.90
N GLY A 720 4.04 -4.87 38.23
CA GLY A 720 4.89 -3.80 38.76
C GLY A 720 5.93 -3.31 37.75
N LYS A 721 5.70 -3.46 36.43
CA LYS A 721 6.62 -3.02 35.39
C LYS A 721 6.36 -1.55 35.02
N PRO A 722 7.35 -0.66 35.11
CA PRO A 722 7.19 0.73 34.66
C PRO A 722 7.19 0.81 33.13
N PHE A 723 6.35 1.68 32.57
CA PHE A 723 6.25 1.98 31.14
C PHE A 723 5.69 3.38 30.93
N ASP A 724 5.97 3.98 29.79
CA ASP A 724 5.44 5.26 29.36
C ASP A 724 4.30 5.06 28.35
N VAL A 725 3.35 6.00 28.32
CA VAL A 725 2.18 5.97 27.42
C VAL A 725 2.00 7.31 26.77
N MET A 726 1.73 7.32 25.47
CA MET A 726 1.23 8.47 24.71
C MET A 726 -0.02 8.07 23.96
N VAL A 727 -1.14 8.68 24.32
CA VAL A 727 -2.41 8.45 23.63
C VAL A 727 -2.84 9.69 22.84
N TYR A 728 -3.55 9.46 21.74
CA TYR A 728 -4.05 10.52 20.88
C TYR A 728 -5.57 10.51 20.87
N PRO A 729 -6.23 11.49 21.53
CA PRO A 729 -7.68 11.64 21.48
C PRO A 729 -8.16 11.83 20.03
N GLY A 730 -9.19 11.10 19.60
CA GLY A 730 -9.68 11.09 18.23
C GLY A 730 -8.79 10.39 17.20
N GLY A 731 -7.56 10.04 17.59
CA GLY A 731 -6.59 9.39 16.70
C GLY A 731 -7.06 8.01 16.26
N LYS A 732 -7.00 7.74 14.95
CA LYS A 732 -7.27 6.45 14.31
C LYS A 732 -5.98 5.69 14.05
N HIS A 733 -6.06 4.49 13.43
CA HIS A 733 -4.90 3.63 13.19
C HIS A 733 -3.80 4.31 12.36
N GLY A 734 -4.16 5.19 11.45
CA GLY A 734 -3.23 5.92 10.57
C GLY A 734 -2.62 7.20 11.16
N LEU A 735 -2.77 7.50 12.44
CA LEU A 735 -2.44 8.80 13.07
C LEU A 735 -1.02 9.32 12.77
N MET A 736 -0.02 8.45 12.63
CA MET A 736 1.37 8.84 12.31
C MET A 736 1.56 9.44 10.91
N ARG A 737 0.58 9.31 10.03
CA ARG A 737 0.56 9.94 8.69
C ARG A 737 -0.22 11.25 8.65
N GLN A 738 -0.88 11.60 9.75
CA GLN A 738 -1.72 12.77 9.92
C GLN A 738 -1.02 13.83 10.78
N HIS A 739 -1.75 14.83 11.19
CA HIS A 739 -1.27 15.93 12.04
C HIS A 739 -0.54 15.42 13.30
N ASP A 740 -1.03 14.36 13.92
CA ASP A 740 -0.46 13.79 15.14
C ASP A 740 0.93 13.16 14.94
N GLY A 741 1.28 12.80 13.71
CA GLY A 741 2.59 12.24 13.38
C GLY A 741 3.76 13.16 13.72
N ARG A 742 3.57 14.48 13.61
CA ARG A 742 4.59 15.48 14.00
C ARG A 742 4.94 15.33 15.47
N HIS A 743 3.96 15.35 16.34
CA HIS A 743 4.14 15.15 17.77
C HIS A 743 4.64 13.73 18.09
N GLY A 744 4.08 12.71 17.41
CA GLY A 744 4.47 11.30 17.61
C GLY A 744 5.95 11.06 17.33
N TYR A 745 6.48 11.53 16.20
CA TYR A 745 7.91 11.40 15.89
C TYR A 745 8.80 12.18 16.85
N ALA A 746 8.38 13.37 17.30
CA ALA A 746 9.12 14.12 18.32
C ALA A 746 9.19 13.37 19.65
N MET A 747 8.09 12.75 20.07
CA MET A 747 8.04 11.90 21.26
C MET A 747 8.96 10.67 21.13
N MET A 748 8.94 10.00 19.99
CA MET A 748 9.78 8.82 19.72
C MET A 748 11.27 9.20 19.78
N LEU A 749 11.67 10.27 19.08
CA LEU A 749 13.06 10.75 19.10
C LEU A 749 13.52 11.10 20.51
N ARG A 750 12.70 11.89 21.23
CA ARG A 750 13.00 12.25 22.62
C ARG A 750 13.14 11.03 23.53
N PHE A 751 12.26 10.04 23.37
CA PHE A 751 12.31 8.81 24.14
C PHE A 751 13.61 8.02 23.90
N PHE A 752 14.01 7.86 22.63
CA PHE A 752 15.28 7.20 22.30
C PHE A 752 16.49 7.99 22.80
N ASP A 753 16.51 9.31 22.61
CA ASP A 753 17.60 10.15 23.08
C ASP A 753 17.80 10.06 24.62
N SER A 754 16.71 10.03 25.36
CA SER A 754 16.75 9.91 26.83
C SER A 754 17.18 8.53 27.34
N ASN A 755 17.06 7.47 26.53
CA ASN A 755 17.28 6.09 26.99
C ASN A 755 18.43 5.37 26.27
N LEU A 756 18.96 5.90 25.15
CA LEU A 756 20.02 5.28 24.36
C LEU A 756 21.25 6.20 24.20
N LYS A 757 21.17 7.48 24.50
CA LYS A 757 22.32 8.38 24.57
C LYS A 757 22.76 8.62 25.99
#